data_7e8db2fea0f7f586958499d25d2061d8
#
_entry.id   7e8db2fea0f7f586958499d25d2061d8
#
_cell.length_a   1.000
_cell.length_b   1.000
_cell.length_c   1.000
_cell.angle_alpha   90.00
_cell.angle_beta   90.00
_cell.angle_gamma   90.00
#
_symmetry.space_group_name_H-M   'P 1'
#
loop_
_entity.id
_entity.type
_entity.pdbx_description
1 polymer ?
#
loop_
_entity_poly.entity_id
_entity_poly.type
_entity_poly.pdbx_seq_one_letter_code
_entity_poly.pdbx_strand_id
1 'polypeptide(L)'
;MRKLIFIVIAAAALSVSAFAHTAFTLVSSEKKTIKQSELGRFDNDRTFGILAGANLSFTEKEIRLLIITGPEDDMLSYRIQGIRNPNLVVPAGATLRILFVNVDTDMRHDVRFGHVADEFTTEPEIADTAGSTKLTARGEGEILQAEELVIKANDTGSYKYFCSIRGHGKGGMWGNIFVGVQPDANVKMAEKTEHVHSPDEDADGHDHAAPKTTTEKPAEHTDHAAPKATPSPAAKKPDEHGGHHPAAATDNNKPAAEHEQGGEGATASSPSGHAGHTEMRSSINIGEPMSREGSGTSWVPDSSPMHGYMKMFDDGSMLMLHGTMFLRYTSIGSSRDVSAAGKGGRSRFDAPSMFMAMYSKPLGEKSQIGLRAMMSLDPIIERGYGYPLLYQSGELYRGVPIHDRQHPHDFISELAATYSYKFDDKNSFFVYAGLPGEPALGPPMYLHRASGMNNPDAPIGHHWQDATHITYGVVTAGFTHDKFKFEASAFNGTEPDENRWAFDSPKLNSFSGRFSFNPTRELSFQISHGYLKYPERSEPDLKVVRRTTASAIYNKVFSNDRNWASTFVWGRNSSDEGNGNSFLFESNYEFDKNAVFGRLEQVQKNAHELVLEEPHPAGNLWVGAYSVGYLREVVKDKGIDVGVGGMATFNTNPSSISSFYGGTTHAGWQFFIRLRPSRMK
;
A
#
# COMPACT_ATOMS: atom_id res chain seq x y z
N MET A 1 -11.45 -14.50 64.79
CA MET A 1 -11.26 -15.95 64.83
C MET A 1 -11.32 -16.44 63.36
N ARG A 2 -10.25 -16.35 62.66
CA ARG A 2 -10.14 -16.70 61.28
C ARG A 2 -8.98 -17.64 61.12
N LYS A 3 -9.23 -18.85 60.70
CA LYS A 3 -8.20 -19.84 60.43
C LYS A 3 -7.81 -19.73 58.95
N LEU A 4 -6.55 -19.38 58.73
CA LEU A 4 -5.84 -19.51 57.46
C LEU A 4 -5.47 -20.97 57.33
N ILE A 5 -5.86 -21.62 56.24
CA ILE A 5 -5.39 -22.95 55.86
C ILE A 5 -4.32 -22.74 54.80
N PHE A 6 -3.07 -23.00 55.14
CA PHE A 6 -1.95 -23.20 54.19
C PHE A 6 -1.96 -24.63 53.76
N ILE A 7 -2.13 -24.87 52.45
CA ILE A 7 -1.86 -26.18 51.87
C ILE A 7 -0.43 -26.15 51.32
N VAL A 8 0.46 -26.83 51.96
CA VAL A 8 1.80 -27.14 51.50
C VAL A 8 1.69 -28.46 50.71
N ILE A 9 1.87 -28.38 49.38
CA ILE A 9 2.05 -29.56 48.55
C ILE A 9 3.54 -29.88 48.52
N ALA A 10 3.94 -30.93 49.21
CA ALA A 10 5.28 -31.48 49.16
C ALA A 10 5.51 -32.15 47.79
N ALA A 11 6.47 -31.67 47.04
CA ALA A 11 6.96 -32.37 45.85
C ALA A 11 7.77 -33.59 46.28
N ALA A 12 7.20 -34.74 46.08
CA ALA A 12 7.95 -35.99 46.19
C ALA A 12 8.79 -36.19 44.91
N ALA A 13 10.09 -36.04 45.05
CA ALA A 13 11.04 -36.43 44.01
C ALA A 13 11.04 -37.95 43.88
N LEU A 14 10.40 -38.48 42.87
CA LEU A 14 10.60 -39.83 42.38
C LEU A 14 11.71 -39.78 41.32
N SER A 15 12.89 -40.23 41.69
CA SER A 15 13.98 -40.60 40.79
C SER A 15 13.55 -41.80 39.95
N VAL A 16 13.06 -41.57 38.74
CA VAL A 16 12.88 -42.59 37.71
C VAL A 16 14.13 -42.59 36.85
N SER A 17 14.78 -43.74 36.77
CA SER A 17 15.92 -44.01 35.92
C SER A 17 15.65 -43.59 34.48
N ALA A 18 16.53 -42.71 33.94
CA ALA A 18 16.47 -42.22 32.59
C ALA A 18 16.70 -43.35 31.58
N PHE A 19 15.65 -43.88 31.00
CA PHE A 19 15.71 -44.24 29.58
C PHE A 19 15.70 -42.92 28.80
N ALA A 20 16.67 -42.75 27.93
CA ALA A 20 16.76 -41.57 27.07
C ALA A 20 15.52 -41.49 26.15
N HIS A 21 14.43 -40.91 26.66
CA HIS A 21 13.29 -40.54 25.85
C HIS A 21 13.59 -39.17 25.24
N THR A 22 13.82 -39.14 23.92
CA THR A 22 13.93 -37.89 23.20
C THR A 22 12.54 -37.25 23.12
N ALA A 23 12.42 -35.99 23.54
CA ALA A 23 11.16 -35.23 23.55
C ALA A 23 10.51 -35.18 22.17
N PHE A 24 11.32 -35.24 21.13
CA PHE A 24 10.89 -35.27 19.72
C PHE A 24 11.58 -36.42 18.99
N THR A 25 10.84 -37.09 18.11
CA THR A 25 11.38 -38.13 17.24
C THR A 25 11.19 -37.78 15.78
N LEU A 26 12.26 -37.74 15.00
CA LEU A 26 12.20 -37.67 13.56
C LEU A 26 11.73 -39.01 12.99
N VAL A 27 10.53 -39.03 12.40
CA VAL A 27 9.91 -40.26 11.85
C VAL A 27 10.36 -40.45 10.40
N SER A 28 10.39 -39.35 9.60
CA SER A 28 10.88 -39.35 8.22
C SER A 28 11.40 -37.99 7.83
N SER A 29 12.29 -37.97 6.84
CA SER A 29 12.86 -36.79 6.24
C SER A 29 13.11 -37.05 4.75
N GLU A 30 12.71 -36.12 3.90
CA GLU A 30 12.92 -36.19 2.45
C GLU A 30 13.32 -34.80 1.90
N LYS A 31 14.52 -34.75 1.29
CA LYS A 31 14.99 -33.51 0.64
C LYS A 31 14.36 -33.34 -0.71
N LYS A 32 14.00 -32.10 -1.03
CA LYS A 32 13.50 -31.74 -2.35
C LYS A 32 13.88 -30.31 -2.71
N THR A 33 13.71 -29.98 -3.97
CA THR A 33 13.80 -28.61 -4.46
C THR A 33 12.41 -28.17 -4.88
N ILE A 34 12.07 -26.92 -4.58
CA ILE A 34 10.80 -26.31 -4.96
C ILE A 34 11.08 -24.98 -5.64
N LYS A 35 10.19 -24.53 -6.51
CA LYS A 35 10.26 -23.17 -7.01
C LYS A 35 9.69 -22.19 -5.98
N GLN A 36 10.22 -21.00 -5.95
CA GLN A 36 9.69 -19.95 -5.06
C GLN A 36 8.19 -19.70 -5.29
N SER A 37 7.71 -19.79 -6.53
CA SER A 37 6.30 -19.70 -6.89
C SER A 37 5.40 -20.80 -6.30
N GLU A 38 5.98 -21.94 -5.88
CA GLU A 38 5.22 -23.05 -5.27
C GLU A 38 4.99 -22.89 -3.76
N LEU A 39 5.68 -21.92 -3.11
CA LEU A 39 5.54 -21.69 -1.66
C LEU A 39 4.09 -21.44 -1.23
N GLY A 40 3.34 -20.68 -2.01
CA GLY A 40 1.93 -20.39 -1.74
C GLY A 40 1.05 -21.63 -1.72
N ARG A 41 1.33 -22.63 -2.57
CA ARG A 41 0.59 -23.90 -2.59
C ARG A 41 0.80 -24.70 -1.29
N PHE A 42 2.03 -24.79 -0.81
CA PHE A 42 2.34 -25.46 0.45
C PHE A 42 1.79 -24.71 1.65
N ASP A 43 1.71 -23.38 1.57
CA ASP A 43 1.11 -22.57 2.62
C ASP A 43 -0.40 -22.77 2.73
N ASN A 44 -1.06 -23.08 1.62
CA ASN A 44 -2.51 -23.39 1.61
C ASN A 44 -2.85 -24.79 2.14
N ASP A 45 -1.93 -25.74 2.08
CA ASP A 45 -2.13 -27.12 2.59
C ASP A 45 -1.78 -27.28 4.09
N ARG A 46 -1.42 -26.20 4.79
CA ARG A 46 -1.05 -26.22 6.20
C ARG A 46 -2.27 -26.31 7.14
N THR A 47 -2.03 -26.81 8.34
CA THR A 47 -2.98 -26.67 9.45
C THR A 47 -2.95 -25.24 9.98
N PHE A 48 -4.11 -24.59 10.07
CA PHE A 48 -4.20 -23.22 10.57
C PHE A 48 -4.23 -23.19 12.09
N GLY A 49 -3.21 -22.56 12.69
CA GLY A 49 -3.18 -22.31 14.12
C GLY A 49 -3.96 -21.06 14.53
N ILE A 50 -4.48 -21.07 15.74
CA ILE A 50 -5.14 -19.90 16.35
C ILE A 50 -4.05 -18.99 16.93
N LEU A 51 -3.94 -17.78 16.42
CA LEU A 51 -2.98 -16.78 16.89
C LEU A 51 -3.57 -15.97 18.05
N ALA A 52 -2.89 -16.01 19.21
CA ALA A 52 -3.20 -15.15 20.36
C ALA A 52 -1.90 -14.52 20.89
N GLY A 53 -1.69 -13.23 20.61
CA GLY A 53 -0.41 -12.58 20.85
C GLY A 53 0.69 -13.21 19.98
N ALA A 54 1.76 -13.70 20.60
CA ALA A 54 2.84 -14.41 19.94
C ALA A 54 2.63 -15.93 19.86
N ASN A 55 1.53 -16.46 20.42
CA ASN A 55 1.26 -17.88 20.51
C ASN A 55 0.41 -18.35 19.32
N LEU A 56 0.90 -19.33 18.58
CA LEU A 56 0.22 -20.02 17.49
C LEU A 56 -0.21 -21.41 17.99
N SER A 57 -1.50 -21.55 18.30
CA SER A 57 -2.05 -22.74 18.98
C SER A 57 -2.79 -23.63 18.00
N PHE A 58 -2.57 -24.95 18.12
CA PHE A 58 -3.20 -25.99 17.31
C PHE A 58 -4.00 -26.93 18.20
N THR A 59 -5.10 -27.45 17.66
CA THR A 59 -5.98 -28.42 18.34
C THR A 59 -5.88 -29.83 17.77
N GLU A 60 -5.41 -29.93 16.53
CA GLU A 60 -5.25 -31.17 15.78
C GLU A 60 -4.03 -31.95 16.27
N LYS A 61 -4.10 -33.27 16.17
CA LYS A 61 -2.93 -34.14 16.45
C LYS A 61 -2.02 -34.35 15.24
N GLU A 62 -2.50 -34.16 14.03
CA GLU A 62 -1.68 -34.06 12.83
C GLU A 62 -1.66 -32.58 12.39
N ILE A 63 -0.49 -31.98 12.42
CA ILE A 63 -0.29 -30.55 12.16
C ILE A 63 0.66 -30.41 10.98
N ARG A 64 0.19 -29.79 9.90
CA ARG A 64 1.02 -29.46 8.74
C ARG A 64 1.53 -28.04 8.87
N LEU A 65 2.85 -27.86 8.79
CA LEU A 65 3.53 -26.57 8.92
C LEU A 65 4.38 -26.28 7.69
N LEU A 66 4.35 -25.05 7.23
CA LEU A 66 5.38 -24.47 6.39
C LEU A 66 6.29 -23.62 7.29
N ILE A 67 7.58 -23.96 7.33
CA ILE A 67 8.62 -23.19 8.03
C ILE A 67 9.56 -22.62 6.99
N ILE A 68 9.54 -21.31 6.82
CA ILE A 68 10.44 -20.56 5.93
C ILE A 68 11.55 -19.98 6.79
N THR A 69 12.78 -20.03 6.33
CA THR A 69 13.96 -19.50 7.02
C THR A 69 14.78 -18.61 6.12
N GLY A 70 15.44 -17.60 6.69
CA GLY A 70 16.36 -16.73 6.02
C GLY A 70 15.73 -15.72 5.06
N PRO A 71 14.55 -15.12 5.37
CA PRO A 71 14.02 -14.05 4.53
C PRO A 71 14.96 -12.82 4.57
N GLU A 72 15.10 -12.13 3.43
CA GLU A 72 16.05 -11.02 3.26
C GLU A 72 15.92 -9.88 4.29
N ASP A 73 14.69 -9.67 4.82
CA ASP A 73 14.42 -8.65 5.84
C ASP A 73 14.86 -9.05 7.26
N ASP A 74 15.09 -10.36 7.49
CA ASP A 74 15.45 -10.90 8.80
C ASP A 74 16.05 -12.31 8.66
N MET A 75 17.27 -12.38 8.14
CA MET A 75 17.97 -13.64 7.77
C MET A 75 18.09 -14.63 8.94
N LEU A 76 18.16 -14.15 10.20
CA LEU A 76 18.20 -14.98 11.40
C LEU A 76 16.81 -15.22 12.02
N SER A 77 15.84 -15.59 11.19
CA SER A 77 14.50 -15.89 11.67
C SER A 77 13.83 -17.07 10.96
N TYR A 78 12.81 -17.62 11.62
CA TYR A 78 11.81 -18.50 11.02
C TYR A 78 10.50 -17.75 10.80
N ARG A 79 9.86 -18.02 9.69
CA ARG A 79 8.49 -17.60 9.41
C ARG A 79 7.58 -18.83 9.41
N ILE A 80 6.61 -18.84 10.32
CA ILE A 80 5.60 -19.89 10.42
C ILE A 80 4.24 -19.20 10.39
N GLN A 81 3.44 -19.47 9.38
CA GLN A 81 2.22 -18.73 9.07
C GLN A 81 2.48 -17.21 8.98
N GLY A 82 3.63 -16.84 8.42
CA GLY A 82 4.08 -15.45 8.28
C GLY A 82 4.54 -14.79 9.60
N ILE A 83 4.48 -15.47 10.75
CA ILE A 83 4.86 -14.90 12.05
C ILE A 83 6.33 -15.18 12.31
N ARG A 84 7.06 -14.16 12.75
CA ARG A 84 8.46 -14.29 13.15
C ARG A 84 8.58 -15.10 14.43
N ASN A 85 9.29 -16.22 14.38
CA ASN A 85 9.61 -17.07 15.54
C ASN A 85 8.43 -17.23 16.52
N PRO A 86 7.20 -17.63 16.06
CA PRO A 86 6.06 -17.71 16.96
C PRO A 86 6.26 -18.79 18.04
N ASN A 87 5.63 -18.61 19.18
CA ASN A 87 5.46 -19.73 20.13
C ASN A 87 4.47 -20.72 19.53
N LEU A 88 4.87 -21.96 19.33
CA LEU A 88 4.01 -23.04 18.87
C LEU A 88 3.38 -23.74 20.09
N VAL A 89 2.05 -23.84 20.13
CA VAL A 89 1.33 -24.60 21.17
C VAL A 89 0.64 -25.77 20.49
N VAL A 90 1.10 -26.98 20.78
CA VAL A 90 0.64 -28.22 20.13
C VAL A 90 0.11 -29.22 21.15
N PRO A 91 -0.88 -30.08 20.80
CA PRO A 91 -1.36 -31.14 21.70
C PRO A 91 -0.27 -32.17 22.05
N ALA A 92 -0.38 -32.77 23.20
CA ALA A 92 0.48 -33.90 23.59
C ALA A 92 0.37 -35.03 22.57
N GLY A 93 1.52 -35.55 22.13
CA GLY A 93 1.61 -36.62 21.13
C GLY A 93 1.27 -36.20 19.71
N ALA A 94 1.32 -34.89 19.41
CA ALA A 94 1.10 -34.36 18.05
C ALA A 94 2.19 -34.83 17.08
N THR A 95 1.79 -35.02 15.82
CA THR A 95 2.68 -35.29 14.71
C THR A 95 2.77 -34.04 13.85
N LEU A 96 3.97 -33.48 13.73
CA LEU A 96 4.26 -32.31 12.91
C LEU A 96 4.74 -32.75 11.53
N ARG A 97 4.01 -32.45 10.48
CA ARG A 97 4.41 -32.59 9.07
C ARG A 97 4.90 -31.26 8.59
N ILE A 98 6.19 -31.09 8.45
CA ILE A 98 6.84 -29.82 8.21
C ILE A 98 7.42 -29.81 6.80
N LEU A 99 7.07 -28.83 5.99
CA LEU A 99 7.88 -28.42 4.87
C LEU A 99 8.80 -27.30 5.35
N PHE A 100 10.09 -27.61 5.50
CA PHE A 100 11.12 -26.65 5.85
C PHE A 100 11.80 -26.15 4.60
N VAL A 101 11.88 -24.82 4.41
CA VAL A 101 12.39 -24.17 3.18
C VAL A 101 13.41 -23.11 3.54
N ASN A 102 14.59 -23.18 2.92
CA ASN A 102 15.59 -22.13 3.01
C ASN A 102 15.43 -21.15 1.84
N VAL A 103 15.06 -19.88 2.14
CA VAL A 103 14.95 -18.81 1.15
C VAL A 103 16.12 -17.83 1.18
N ASP A 104 17.09 -18.04 2.08
CA ASP A 104 18.28 -17.23 2.20
C ASP A 104 19.16 -17.35 0.96
N THR A 105 19.68 -16.23 0.49
CA THR A 105 20.56 -16.18 -0.69
C THR A 105 21.98 -16.63 -0.38
N ASP A 106 22.44 -16.46 0.87
CA ASP A 106 23.84 -16.53 1.22
C ASP A 106 24.15 -17.57 2.31
N MET A 107 23.18 -17.81 3.23
CA MET A 107 23.43 -18.64 4.41
C MET A 107 22.71 -19.98 4.39
N ARG A 108 23.36 -20.94 5.05
CA ARG A 108 22.76 -22.26 5.34
C ARG A 108 21.90 -22.17 6.59
N HIS A 109 20.80 -22.91 6.60
CA HIS A 109 19.92 -23.01 7.77
C HIS A 109 19.46 -24.44 8.01
N ASP A 110 19.10 -24.72 9.26
CA ASP A 110 18.34 -25.91 9.66
C ASP A 110 17.24 -25.54 10.68
N VAL A 111 16.37 -26.46 10.99
CA VAL A 111 15.43 -26.35 12.11
C VAL A 111 15.53 -27.61 12.98
N ARG A 112 15.75 -27.41 14.26
CA ARG A 112 15.85 -28.47 15.27
C ARG A 112 14.84 -28.22 16.38
N PHE A 113 14.26 -29.33 16.92
CA PHE A 113 13.27 -29.29 17.99
C PHE A 113 13.83 -30.05 19.19
N GLY A 114 13.85 -29.48 20.37
CA GLY A 114 14.35 -30.14 21.58
C GLY A 114 14.58 -29.19 22.74
N HIS A 115 15.25 -29.71 23.76
CA HIS A 115 15.70 -28.92 24.90
C HIS A 115 16.90 -28.06 24.53
N VAL A 116 16.85 -26.81 24.94
CA VAL A 116 18.00 -25.89 24.87
C VAL A 116 18.04 -25.12 26.19
N ALA A 117 19.23 -24.80 26.67
CA ALA A 117 19.44 -23.91 27.81
C ALA A 117 18.74 -22.58 27.60
N ASP A 118 18.44 -21.84 28.66
CA ASP A 118 17.74 -20.56 28.59
C ASP A 118 18.44 -19.53 27.72
N GLU A 119 19.75 -19.66 27.57
CA GLU A 119 20.57 -18.82 26.67
C GLU A 119 21.28 -19.67 25.63
N PHE A 120 21.22 -19.26 24.36
CA PHE A 120 21.94 -19.93 23.30
C PHE A 120 23.43 -19.63 23.37
N THR A 121 24.25 -20.69 23.38
CA THR A 121 25.69 -20.57 23.11
C THR A 121 25.92 -20.37 21.60
N THR A 122 27.15 -20.00 21.23
CA THR A 122 27.52 -19.85 19.82
C THR A 122 27.38 -21.17 19.05
N GLU A 123 27.59 -22.32 19.70
CA GLU A 123 27.35 -23.64 19.15
C GLU A 123 26.36 -24.36 20.07
N PRO A 124 25.07 -24.40 19.71
CA PRO A 124 24.05 -25.04 20.50
C PRO A 124 24.22 -26.57 20.48
N GLU A 125 23.95 -27.22 21.61
CA GLU A 125 23.94 -28.68 21.69
C GLU A 125 22.75 -29.26 20.95
N ILE A 126 22.99 -30.29 20.10
CA ILE A 126 21.98 -30.92 19.24
C ILE A 126 21.73 -32.42 19.56
N ALA A 127 22.37 -32.95 20.61
CA ALA A 127 22.39 -34.38 20.87
C ALA A 127 20.98 -35.02 20.99
N ASP A 128 20.06 -34.37 21.70
CA ASP A 128 18.70 -34.86 21.94
C ASP A 128 17.63 -34.07 21.17
N THR A 129 17.95 -33.65 19.93
CA THR A 129 17.05 -32.87 19.07
C THR A 129 16.65 -33.65 17.82
N ALA A 130 15.41 -33.41 17.35
CA ALA A 130 14.92 -33.89 16.07
C ALA A 130 14.81 -32.69 15.09
N GLY A 131 15.12 -32.87 13.82
CA GLY A 131 15.00 -31.75 12.87
C GLY A 131 15.54 -32.04 11.49
N SER A 132 15.70 -30.99 10.70
CA SER A 132 16.16 -31.03 9.32
C SER A 132 17.68 -31.24 9.22
N THR A 133 18.13 -31.52 8.03
CA THR A 133 19.52 -31.31 7.63
C THR A 133 19.80 -29.83 7.43
N LYS A 134 21.07 -29.46 7.32
CA LYS A 134 21.46 -28.08 6.96
C LYS A 134 21.19 -27.88 5.47
N LEU A 135 20.19 -27.08 5.15
CA LEU A 135 19.87 -26.71 3.76
C LEU A 135 20.80 -25.59 3.27
N THR A 136 21.36 -25.76 2.08
CA THR A 136 22.23 -24.73 1.48
C THR A 136 21.44 -23.49 1.08
N ALA A 137 22.14 -22.36 0.97
CA ALA A 137 21.61 -21.13 0.40
C ALA A 137 21.08 -21.34 -1.02
N ARG A 138 20.10 -20.56 -1.44
CA ARG A 138 19.54 -20.63 -2.81
C ARG A 138 20.41 -19.95 -3.87
N GLY A 139 21.34 -19.06 -3.47
CA GLY A 139 22.02 -18.16 -4.40
C GLY A 139 21.04 -17.18 -5.06
N GLU A 140 21.36 -16.73 -6.27
CA GLU A 140 20.48 -15.83 -7.05
C GLU A 140 19.37 -16.58 -7.84
N GLY A 141 19.16 -17.88 -7.60
CA GLY A 141 18.23 -18.71 -8.35
C GLY A 141 16.83 -18.77 -7.74
N GLU A 142 15.83 -19.11 -8.55
CA GLU A 142 14.42 -19.30 -8.11
C GLU A 142 14.17 -20.67 -7.42
N ILE A 143 15.14 -21.57 -7.48
CA ILE A 143 15.01 -22.91 -6.93
C ILE A 143 15.45 -22.92 -5.48
N LEU A 144 14.51 -23.20 -4.59
CA LEU A 144 14.72 -23.25 -3.15
C LEU A 144 15.07 -24.67 -2.70
N GLN A 145 15.94 -24.76 -1.72
CA GLN A 145 16.19 -26.00 -1.01
C GLN A 145 15.11 -26.21 0.06
N ALA A 146 14.51 -27.40 0.06
CA ALA A 146 13.47 -27.76 0.99
C ALA A 146 13.65 -29.18 1.55
N GLU A 147 13.06 -29.43 2.70
CA GLU A 147 13.03 -30.75 3.32
C GLU A 147 11.66 -31.01 3.96
N GLU A 148 11.01 -32.10 3.56
CA GLU A 148 9.80 -32.56 4.23
C GLU A 148 10.17 -33.39 5.45
N LEU A 149 9.67 -33.00 6.62
CA LEU A 149 9.93 -33.64 7.89
C LEU A 149 8.62 -34.16 8.51
N VAL A 150 8.67 -35.33 9.07
CA VAL A 150 7.64 -35.83 10.00
C VAL A 150 8.25 -36.00 11.37
N ILE A 151 7.84 -35.15 12.31
CA ILE A 151 8.37 -35.13 13.67
C ILE A 151 7.22 -35.44 14.65
N LYS A 152 7.42 -36.37 15.57
CA LYS A 152 6.48 -36.66 16.62
C LYS A 152 6.91 -36.00 17.92
N ALA A 153 6.01 -35.22 18.54
CA ALA A 153 6.19 -34.64 19.86
C ALA A 153 5.77 -35.69 20.92
N ASN A 154 6.73 -36.35 21.58
CA ASN A 154 6.48 -37.47 22.45
C ASN A 154 6.09 -37.04 23.88
N ASP A 155 6.83 -36.07 24.43
CA ASP A 155 6.73 -35.69 25.83
C ASP A 155 6.06 -34.31 25.99
N THR A 156 5.25 -34.18 27.02
CA THR A 156 4.66 -32.89 27.39
C THR A 156 5.70 -32.00 28.03
N GLY A 157 5.70 -30.72 27.69
CA GLY A 157 6.66 -29.76 28.23
C GLY A 157 6.87 -28.53 27.36
N SER A 158 7.84 -27.74 27.80
CA SER A 158 8.29 -26.54 27.10
C SER A 158 9.64 -26.76 26.45
N TYR A 159 9.74 -26.53 25.16
CA TYR A 159 10.92 -26.82 24.35
C TYR A 159 11.17 -25.63 23.41
N LYS A 160 12.23 -25.74 22.60
CA LYS A 160 12.56 -24.77 21.56
C LYS A 160 12.66 -25.43 20.20
N TYR A 161 12.38 -24.62 19.15
CA TYR A 161 12.85 -24.91 17.81
C TYR A 161 13.86 -23.83 17.43
N PHE A 162 14.97 -24.21 16.78
CA PHE A 162 16.11 -23.32 16.59
C PHE A 162 17.01 -23.78 15.44
N CYS A 163 17.84 -22.85 14.94
CA CYS A 163 18.90 -23.16 13.99
C CYS A 163 20.18 -23.58 14.71
N SER A 164 20.77 -24.72 14.31
CA SER A 164 21.99 -25.22 14.88
C SER A 164 23.28 -24.69 14.21
N ILE A 165 23.13 -23.85 13.20
CA ILE A 165 24.30 -23.19 12.58
C ILE A 165 24.94 -22.26 13.62
N ARG A 166 26.28 -22.26 13.61
CA ARG A 166 27.08 -21.48 14.55
C ARG A 166 26.64 -20.00 14.56
N GLY A 167 26.31 -19.49 15.75
CA GLY A 167 25.91 -18.09 15.95
C GLY A 167 24.43 -17.80 15.70
N HIS A 168 23.71 -18.57 14.86
CA HIS A 168 22.35 -18.26 14.46
C HIS A 168 21.34 -18.29 15.62
N GLY A 169 21.38 -19.31 16.45
CA GLY A 169 20.54 -19.37 17.66
C GLY A 169 20.80 -18.21 18.63
N LYS A 170 22.08 -17.84 18.84
CA LYS A 170 22.48 -16.67 19.63
C LYS A 170 22.02 -15.36 18.98
N GLY A 171 22.00 -15.30 17.66
CA GLY A 171 21.50 -14.17 16.87
C GLY A 171 19.98 -14.04 16.83
N GLY A 172 19.23 -14.89 17.55
CA GLY A 172 17.78 -14.80 17.65
C GLY A 172 16.99 -15.77 16.76
N MET A 173 17.66 -16.71 16.08
CA MET A 173 17.01 -17.70 15.21
C MET A 173 16.48 -18.88 15.99
N TRP A 174 15.42 -18.65 16.78
CA TRP A 174 14.74 -19.66 17.60
C TRP A 174 13.33 -19.22 17.99
N GLY A 175 12.49 -20.18 18.39
CA GLY A 175 11.18 -19.95 18.98
C GLY A 175 10.85 -21.03 19.99
N ASN A 176 9.78 -20.86 20.77
CA ASN A 176 9.32 -21.84 21.75
C ASN A 176 8.31 -22.80 21.14
N ILE A 177 8.29 -24.04 21.62
CA ILE A 177 7.25 -25.01 21.35
C ILE A 177 6.75 -25.65 22.66
N PHE A 178 5.46 -25.53 22.91
CA PHE A 178 4.75 -26.04 24.09
C PHE A 178 3.92 -27.25 23.70
N VAL A 179 4.27 -28.41 24.24
CA VAL A 179 3.62 -29.69 23.92
C VAL A 179 2.70 -30.07 25.07
N GLY A 180 1.38 -30.00 24.85
CA GLY A 180 0.37 -30.33 25.86
C GLY A 180 0.32 -29.42 27.09
N VAL A 181 1.05 -28.31 27.07
CA VAL A 181 1.07 -27.29 28.13
C VAL A 181 0.81 -25.90 27.52
N GLN A 182 0.37 -24.96 28.37
CA GLN A 182 0.17 -23.56 27.93
C GLN A 182 1.42 -22.73 28.27
N PRO A 183 1.77 -21.76 27.45
CA PRO A 183 2.86 -20.84 27.75
C PRO A 183 2.54 -19.95 28.93
N ASP A 184 3.53 -19.69 29.78
CA ASP A 184 3.45 -18.68 30.84
C ASP A 184 3.35 -17.27 30.27
N ALA A 185 2.76 -16.32 31.05
CA ALA A 185 2.54 -14.96 30.60
C ALA A 185 3.84 -14.18 30.29
N ASN A 186 4.99 -14.62 30.83
CA ASN A 186 6.29 -13.96 30.70
C ASN A 186 7.31 -14.79 29.89
N VAL A 187 6.86 -15.58 28.92
CA VAL A 187 7.76 -16.39 28.08
C VAL A 187 8.70 -15.47 27.28
N LYS A 188 10.01 -15.71 27.42
CA LYS A 188 11.04 -14.99 26.66
C LYS A 188 10.90 -15.33 25.18
N MET A 189 10.91 -14.31 24.34
CA MET A 189 10.88 -14.40 22.88
C MET A 189 12.25 -14.09 22.29
N ALA A 190 12.52 -14.61 21.09
CA ALA A 190 13.72 -14.27 20.35
C ALA A 190 13.67 -12.80 19.89
N GLU A 191 14.66 -12.02 20.27
CA GLU A 191 14.81 -10.64 19.84
C GLU A 191 15.46 -10.56 18.44
N LYS A 192 15.15 -9.54 17.66
CA LYS A 192 15.86 -9.27 16.40
C LYS A 192 17.20 -8.64 16.75
N THR A 193 18.30 -9.28 16.36
CA THR A 193 19.64 -8.69 16.46
C THR A 193 20.10 -8.24 15.10
N GLU A 194 20.67 -7.04 15.00
CA GLU A 194 21.35 -6.59 13.78
C GLU A 194 22.64 -7.41 13.61
N HIS A 195 22.73 -8.13 12.51
CA HIS A 195 23.91 -8.94 12.21
C HIS A 195 24.91 -8.08 11.43
N VAL A 196 26.10 -7.86 12.03
CA VAL A 196 27.25 -7.32 11.33
C VAL A 196 28.06 -8.52 10.80
N HIS A 197 28.11 -8.68 9.48
CA HIS A 197 28.93 -9.72 8.85
C HIS A 197 30.39 -9.60 9.29
N SER A 198 30.90 -10.63 9.96
CA SER A 198 32.32 -10.78 10.25
C SER A 198 32.92 -11.69 9.17
N PRO A 199 34.03 -11.32 8.51
CA PRO A 199 34.60 -12.09 7.40
C PRO A 199 35.14 -13.49 7.76
N ASP A 200 35.10 -13.88 9.04
CA ASP A 200 35.75 -15.10 9.56
C ASP A 200 34.78 -16.28 9.80
N GLU A 201 33.47 -16.18 9.41
CA GLU A 201 32.50 -17.24 9.76
C GLU A 201 32.39 -18.38 8.72
N ASP A 202 33.10 -18.30 7.57
CA ASP A 202 33.01 -19.31 6.48
C ASP A 202 34.20 -20.31 6.42
N ALA A 203 34.85 -20.58 7.53
CA ALA A 203 35.97 -21.51 7.55
C ALA A 203 35.54 -22.97 7.77
N ASP A 204 34.76 -23.53 6.84
CA ASP A 204 34.66 -24.97 6.62
C ASP A 204 34.62 -25.30 5.12
N GLY A 205 35.80 -25.47 4.59
CA GLY A 205 36.25 -26.28 3.47
C GLY A 205 35.42 -26.32 2.19
N HIS A 206 35.72 -25.40 1.24
CA HIS A 206 35.86 -25.77 -0.17
C HIS A 206 36.87 -24.84 -0.83
N ASP A 207 38.01 -25.47 -1.32
CA ASP A 207 39.02 -24.86 -2.17
C ASP A 207 38.40 -24.30 -3.46
N HIS A 208 38.33 -22.99 -3.58
CA HIS A 208 38.26 -22.32 -4.88
C HIS A 208 39.42 -21.31 -4.97
N ALA A 209 40.36 -21.66 -5.85
CA ALA A 209 41.52 -20.85 -6.17
C ALA A 209 41.06 -19.45 -6.69
N ALA A 210 41.34 -18.43 -5.92
CA ALA A 210 41.19 -17.02 -6.31
C ALA A 210 42.33 -16.63 -7.26
N PRO A 211 42.08 -15.81 -8.29
CA PRO A 211 43.14 -15.23 -9.11
C PRO A 211 43.87 -14.15 -8.30
N LYS A 212 45.20 -14.27 -8.26
CA LYS A 212 46.13 -13.29 -7.64
C LYS A 212 46.01 -11.95 -8.34
N THR A 213 45.48 -10.96 -7.67
CA THR A 213 45.68 -9.57 -8.02
C THR A 213 46.88 -9.02 -7.22
N THR A 214 47.90 -8.68 -7.95
CA THR A 214 49.09 -7.97 -7.46
C THR A 214 48.71 -6.56 -7.04
N THR A 215 48.95 -6.26 -5.76
CA THR A 215 48.90 -4.91 -5.22
C THR A 215 50.17 -4.16 -5.65
N GLU A 216 50.00 -3.12 -6.46
CA GLU A 216 51.01 -2.04 -6.56
C GLU A 216 50.49 -0.77 -5.84
N LYS A 217 51.39 -0.24 -5.03
CA LYS A 217 51.25 0.94 -4.17
C LYS A 217 51.32 2.20 -5.03
N PRO A 218 50.52 3.26 -4.79
CA PRO A 218 50.62 4.50 -5.57
C PRO A 218 51.83 5.32 -5.22
N ALA A 219 52.55 5.77 -6.24
CA ALA A 219 53.57 6.83 -6.15
C ALA A 219 52.89 8.18 -6.49
N GLU A 220 53.20 9.17 -5.66
CA GLU A 220 52.96 10.60 -5.93
C GLU A 220 53.68 11.03 -7.22
N HIS A 221 53.07 11.87 -8.05
CA HIS A 221 53.68 13.10 -8.55
C HIS A 221 52.75 13.93 -9.47
N THR A 222 52.59 15.19 -9.04
CA THR A 222 52.71 16.48 -9.74
C THR A 222 51.89 16.80 -10.98
N ASP A 223 51.22 17.93 -10.82
CA ASP A 223 50.77 18.98 -11.75
C ASP A 223 51.13 18.85 -13.22
N HIS A 224 50.12 18.93 -14.09
CA HIS A 224 50.22 19.72 -15.33
C HIS A 224 48.86 20.17 -15.87
N ALA A 225 48.69 21.47 -15.86
CA ALA A 225 48.04 22.40 -16.78
C ALA A 225 46.93 21.89 -17.75
N ALA A 226 45.81 22.62 -17.65
CA ALA A 226 44.72 22.66 -18.65
C ALA A 226 45.17 23.21 -20.01
N PRO A 227 44.63 22.77 -21.12
CA PRO A 227 44.69 23.49 -22.38
C PRO A 227 43.42 24.32 -22.62
N LYS A 228 43.70 25.50 -23.11
CA LYS A 228 42.84 26.62 -23.49
C LYS A 228 41.77 26.25 -24.54
N ALA A 229 40.62 26.87 -24.38
CA ALA A 229 39.58 27.04 -25.40
C ALA A 229 40.10 27.88 -26.60
N THR A 230 39.68 27.51 -27.78
CA THR A 230 39.83 28.33 -29.01
C THR A 230 38.43 28.63 -29.61
N PRO A 231 38.19 29.86 -30.14
CA PRO A 231 36.87 30.40 -30.29
C PRO A 231 36.21 30.16 -31.66
N SER A 232 34.90 30.23 -31.61
CA SER A 232 33.93 30.30 -32.72
C SER A 232 34.19 31.48 -33.64
N PRO A 233 33.86 31.39 -34.94
CA PRO A 233 33.73 32.60 -35.77
C PRO A 233 32.29 33.08 -35.87
N ALA A 234 32.17 34.38 -35.93
CA ALA A 234 31.02 35.25 -35.84
C ALA A 234 30.09 35.27 -37.05
N ALA A 235 28.91 35.71 -36.72
CA ALA A 235 27.76 36.01 -37.55
C ALA A 235 27.99 37.07 -38.67
N LYS A 236 27.10 37.04 -39.65
CA LYS A 236 26.75 38.20 -40.50
C LYS A 236 25.26 38.39 -40.56
N LYS A 237 24.83 39.57 -40.13
CA LYS A 237 23.61 40.27 -40.63
C LYS A 237 23.93 40.92 -41.97
N PRO A 238 22.98 41.16 -42.84
CA PRO A 238 22.34 42.44 -43.07
C PRO A 238 20.87 42.31 -43.50
N ASP A 239 20.01 43.28 -43.71
CA ASP A 239 19.85 44.69 -43.64
C ASP A 239 18.37 45.00 -43.89
N GLU A 240 18.01 46.15 -43.46
CA GLU A 240 16.74 46.89 -43.55
C GLU A 240 16.15 47.09 -44.95
N HIS A 241 14.83 47.27 -44.97
CA HIS A 241 14.05 48.30 -45.62
C HIS A 241 12.58 48.03 -45.35
N GLY A 242 11.76 48.90 -44.81
CA GLY A 242 11.55 50.28 -45.01
C GLY A 242 10.07 50.54 -45.35
N GLY A 243 9.37 51.12 -44.44
CA GLY A 243 8.48 52.27 -44.69
C GLY A 243 7.01 52.06 -45.12
N HIS A 244 6.08 52.41 -44.28
CA HIS A 244 5.16 53.58 -44.47
C HIS A 244 3.87 53.40 -43.65
N HIS A 245 3.70 54.29 -42.69
CA HIS A 245 2.40 54.84 -42.26
C HIS A 245 1.82 55.81 -43.30
N PRO A 246 0.53 56.20 -43.27
CA PRO A 246 -0.08 57.02 -42.24
C PRO A 246 -1.57 56.71 -41.98
N ALA A 247 -2.06 56.91 -40.82
CA ALA A 247 -2.62 57.98 -40.02
C ALA A 247 -4.00 58.54 -40.43
N ALA A 248 -4.85 58.66 -39.40
CA ALA A 248 -5.88 59.63 -39.10
C ALA A 248 -7.24 59.49 -39.85
N ALA A 249 -8.36 59.81 -39.28
CA ALA A 249 -8.82 60.54 -38.10
C ALA A 249 -10.35 60.47 -38.00
N THR A 250 -10.89 60.64 -36.77
CA THR A 250 -12.06 61.48 -36.38
C THR A 250 -13.41 61.28 -37.12
N ASP A 251 -14.56 61.29 -36.53
CA ASP A 251 -15.14 62.13 -35.49
C ASP A 251 -16.59 61.76 -35.22
N ASN A 252 -17.04 61.94 -33.96
CA ASN A 252 -18.32 62.41 -33.44
C ASN A 252 -19.67 62.09 -34.11
N ASN A 253 -20.64 61.57 -33.37
CA ASN A 253 -21.69 62.37 -32.76
C ASN A 253 -22.81 61.55 -32.11
N LYS A 254 -23.20 61.94 -30.89
CA LYS A 254 -24.46 61.70 -30.20
C LYS A 254 -25.55 62.62 -30.73
N PRO A 255 -26.91 62.47 -30.61
CA PRO A 255 -27.59 62.33 -29.32
C PRO A 255 -28.91 61.47 -29.29
N ALA A 256 -29.24 61.10 -28.04
CA ALA A 256 -30.49 60.95 -27.32
C ALA A 256 -31.87 60.83 -28.02
N ALA A 257 -32.69 59.90 -27.54
CA ALA A 257 -33.92 60.14 -26.79
C ALA A 257 -34.69 58.82 -26.50
N GLU A 258 -35.02 58.66 -25.24
CA GLU A 258 -36.12 58.03 -24.53
C GLU A 258 -37.20 57.22 -25.27
N HIS A 259 -37.53 56.01 -24.82
CA HIS A 259 -38.83 55.70 -24.23
C HIS A 259 -38.81 54.31 -23.49
N GLU A 260 -39.54 54.29 -22.35
CA GLU A 260 -39.78 53.23 -21.42
C GLU A 260 -40.57 52.03 -21.99
N GLN A 261 -40.36 50.83 -21.47
CA GLN A 261 -41.19 50.03 -20.58
C GLN A 261 -40.89 48.52 -20.63
N GLY A 262 -40.62 47.98 -19.46
CA GLY A 262 -41.23 46.79 -18.93
C GLY A 262 -40.70 45.43 -19.33
N GLY A 263 -39.99 44.72 -18.39
CA GLY A 263 -39.79 43.28 -18.49
C GLY A 263 -38.70 42.79 -17.52
N GLU A 264 -39.12 42.32 -16.39
CA GLU A 264 -38.27 41.71 -15.34
C GLU A 264 -37.42 40.56 -15.89
N GLY A 265 -36.10 40.64 -15.68
CA GLY A 265 -35.15 39.59 -15.88
C GLY A 265 -33.95 39.82 -14.97
N ALA A 266 -33.96 39.25 -13.80
CA ALA A 266 -32.93 39.40 -12.79
C ALA A 266 -31.58 38.89 -13.28
N THR A 267 -30.70 39.78 -13.72
CA THR A 267 -29.27 39.57 -13.81
C THR A 267 -28.67 39.96 -12.46
N ALA A 268 -28.24 38.95 -11.69
CA ALA A 268 -27.46 39.16 -10.49
C ALA A 268 -26.09 39.75 -10.87
N SER A 269 -26.00 41.09 -10.74
CA SER A 269 -24.74 41.82 -10.73
C SER A 269 -23.98 41.44 -9.43
N SER A 270 -22.74 40.96 -9.60
CA SER A 270 -21.79 40.84 -8.52
C SER A 270 -21.56 42.20 -7.84
N PRO A 271 -21.64 42.29 -6.51
CA PRO A 271 -21.24 43.51 -5.82
C PRO A 271 -19.70 43.55 -5.75
N SER A 272 -19.12 44.49 -6.45
CA SER A 272 -17.75 44.93 -6.19
C SER A 272 -17.70 45.65 -4.86
N GLY A 273 -16.86 45.14 -3.95
CA GLY A 273 -16.42 45.88 -2.77
C GLY A 273 -16.82 45.27 -1.44
N HIS A 274 -16.03 44.33 -0.98
CA HIS A 274 -15.71 44.20 0.47
C HIS A 274 -14.27 43.75 0.61
N ALA A 275 -13.46 44.58 1.23
CA ALA A 275 -12.13 44.24 1.73
C ALA A 275 -12.23 43.07 2.73
N GLY A 276 -11.45 42.00 2.51
CA GLY A 276 -11.14 41.04 3.58
C GLY A 276 -11.52 39.57 3.41
N HIS A 277 -12.00 39.13 2.25
CA HIS A 277 -12.04 37.66 2.01
C HIS A 277 -10.79 37.22 1.28
N THR A 278 -9.81 36.69 2.04
CA THR A 278 -8.68 35.96 1.47
C THR A 278 -9.27 34.76 0.74
N GLU A 279 -9.18 34.72 -0.59
CA GLU A 279 -9.62 33.57 -1.38
C GLU A 279 -8.89 32.31 -0.90
N MET A 280 -9.63 31.24 -0.67
CA MET A 280 -9.08 29.94 -0.30
C MET A 280 -8.28 29.37 -1.47
N ARG A 281 -6.96 29.32 -1.33
CA ARG A 281 -6.03 28.87 -2.36
C ARG A 281 -5.63 27.44 -2.14
N SER A 282 -5.29 26.74 -3.22
CA SER A 282 -4.74 25.37 -3.16
C SER A 282 -3.46 25.34 -2.32
N SER A 283 -3.25 24.26 -1.60
CA SER A 283 -1.99 24.02 -0.86
C SER A 283 -0.82 23.68 -1.81
N ILE A 284 -1.11 23.32 -3.06
CA ILE A 284 -0.14 22.97 -4.09
C ILE A 284 0.27 24.19 -4.90
N ASN A 285 -0.70 24.96 -5.39
CA ASN A 285 -0.46 25.99 -6.38
C ASN A 285 -1.24 27.28 -6.04
N ILE A 286 -0.51 28.35 -5.76
CA ILE A 286 -1.07 29.68 -5.41
C ILE A 286 -2.05 30.23 -6.47
N GLY A 287 -1.90 29.81 -7.73
CA GLY A 287 -2.76 30.22 -8.85
C GLY A 287 -4.07 29.47 -8.96
N GLU A 288 -4.36 28.51 -8.07
CA GLU A 288 -5.52 27.61 -8.16
C GLU A 288 -6.44 27.75 -6.95
N PRO A 289 -7.77 27.60 -7.12
CA PRO A 289 -8.69 27.54 -5.98
C PRO A 289 -8.52 26.21 -5.23
N MET A 290 -8.71 26.21 -3.91
CA MET A 290 -8.63 25.02 -3.10
C MET A 290 -9.67 23.95 -3.48
N SER A 291 -10.86 24.34 -3.94
CA SER A 291 -11.91 23.42 -4.37
C SER A 291 -11.54 22.54 -5.58
N ARG A 292 -10.50 22.92 -6.33
CA ARG A 292 -9.96 22.17 -7.48
C ARG A 292 -9.01 21.08 -7.06
N GLU A 293 -8.50 21.11 -5.84
CA GLU A 293 -7.46 20.23 -5.34
C GLU A 293 -8.01 18.81 -5.06
N GLY A 294 -7.41 17.81 -5.71
CA GLY A 294 -7.63 16.39 -5.47
C GLY A 294 -6.54 15.77 -4.60
N SER A 295 -6.31 14.47 -4.72
CA SER A 295 -5.15 13.80 -4.11
C SER A 295 -3.87 14.14 -4.88
N GLY A 296 -2.73 14.13 -4.20
CA GLY A 296 -1.46 14.56 -4.78
C GLY A 296 -1.59 15.92 -5.44
N THR A 297 -1.21 16.00 -6.71
CA THR A 297 -1.35 17.22 -7.54
C THR A 297 -2.54 17.18 -8.50
N SER A 298 -3.44 16.19 -8.38
CA SER A 298 -4.57 16.00 -9.30
C SER A 298 -5.66 17.05 -9.15
N TRP A 299 -6.48 17.19 -10.20
CA TRP A 299 -7.61 18.10 -10.22
C TRP A 299 -8.96 17.39 -10.10
N VAL A 300 -9.88 18.05 -9.40
CA VAL A 300 -11.33 17.76 -9.41
C VAL A 300 -12.09 18.97 -10.00
N PRO A 301 -13.40 18.85 -10.30
CA PRO A 301 -14.23 20.01 -10.67
C PRO A 301 -14.19 21.10 -9.59
N ASP A 302 -14.14 22.37 -9.98
CA ASP A 302 -14.12 23.52 -9.06
C ASP A 302 -15.37 23.62 -8.18
N SER A 303 -16.46 22.96 -8.57
CA SER A 303 -17.69 22.86 -7.80
C SER A 303 -17.70 21.74 -6.78
N SER A 304 -16.61 20.98 -6.64
CA SER A 304 -16.54 19.84 -5.70
C SER A 304 -16.72 20.32 -4.26
N PRO A 305 -17.57 19.63 -3.46
CA PRO A 305 -17.78 19.97 -2.07
C PRO A 305 -16.51 19.66 -1.26
N MET A 306 -16.11 20.60 -0.43
CA MET A 306 -15.01 20.41 0.51
C MET A 306 -15.53 20.04 1.88
N HIS A 307 -14.99 18.96 2.47
CA HIS A 307 -15.26 18.51 3.83
C HIS A 307 -14.00 18.64 4.66
N GLY A 308 -13.97 19.57 5.62
CA GLY A 308 -12.75 19.84 6.37
C GLY A 308 -12.96 20.90 7.44
N TYR A 309 -11.96 20.98 8.30
CA TYR A 309 -11.79 22.09 9.22
C TYR A 309 -10.67 22.99 8.71
N MET A 310 -10.95 24.30 8.59
CA MET A 310 -9.97 25.25 8.11
C MET A 310 -9.69 26.31 9.16
N LYS A 311 -8.41 26.66 9.31
CA LYS A 311 -7.94 27.79 10.10
C LYS A 311 -7.08 28.70 9.23
N MET A 312 -7.49 29.97 9.16
CA MET A 312 -6.69 31.04 8.60
C MET A 312 -5.91 31.73 9.71
N PHE A 313 -4.69 32.12 9.44
CA PHE A 313 -3.82 32.84 10.36
C PHE A 313 -3.61 34.29 9.88
N ASP A 314 -3.22 35.18 10.79
CA ASP A 314 -3.06 36.62 10.52
C ASP A 314 -1.98 36.92 9.46
N ASP A 315 -1.00 36.03 9.29
CA ASP A 315 0.05 36.15 8.28
C ASP A 315 -0.37 35.62 6.90
N GLY A 316 -1.65 35.29 6.71
CA GLY A 316 -2.22 34.76 5.49
C GLY A 316 -1.94 33.28 5.27
N SER A 317 -1.26 32.59 6.21
CA SER A 317 -1.11 31.14 6.16
C SER A 317 -2.42 30.45 6.50
N MET A 318 -2.57 29.21 6.04
CA MET A 318 -3.79 28.45 6.13
C MET A 318 -3.46 27.01 6.52
N LEU A 319 -4.26 26.43 7.42
CA LEU A 319 -4.25 25.02 7.76
C LEU A 319 -5.63 24.41 7.51
N MET A 320 -5.67 23.37 6.69
CA MET A 320 -6.87 22.56 6.49
C MET A 320 -6.64 21.14 7.05
N LEU A 321 -7.62 20.65 7.76
CA LEU A 321 -7.68 19.26 8.24
C LEU A 321 -8.91 18.60 7.63
N HIS A 322 -8.73 17.50 6.94
CA HIS A 322 -9.81 16.69 6.41
C HIS A 322 -9.54 15.20 6.56
N GLY A 323 -10.54 14.37 6.30
CA GLY A 323 -10.38 12.92 6.39
C GLY A 323 -11.73 12.22 6.45
N THR A 324 -11.66 10.91 6.41
CA THR A 324 -12.82 10.04 6.57
C THR A 324 -12.42 8.73 7.24
N MET A 325 -13.35 8.14 7.96
CA MET A 325 -13.20 6.82 8.56
C MET A 325 -14.52 6.08 8.46
N PHE A 326 -14.44 4.81 8.07
CA PHE A 326 -15.56 3.90 8.04
C PHE A 326 -15.38 2.81 9.08
N LEU A 327 -16.24 2.74 10.07
CA LEU A 327 -16.35 1.59 10.96
C LEU A 327 -17.38 0.64 10.32
N ARG A 328 -16.95 -0.50 9.82
CA ARG A 328 -17.84 -1.34 9.01
C ARG A 328 -17.75 -2.82 9.34
N TYR A 329 -18.82 -3.52 8.99
CA TYR A 329 -18.88 -4.97 8.90
C TYR A 329 -19.13 -5.36 7.46
N THR A 330 -18.21 -6.12 6.88
CA THR A 330 -18.24 -6.57 5.49
C THR A 330 -18.46 -8.06 5.41
N SER A 331 -19.30 -8.52 4.45
CA SER A 331 -19.44 -9.91 4.05
C SER A 331 -19.38 -10.01 2.54
N ILE A 332 -18.36 -10.71 2.01
CA ILE A 332 -18.26 -11.03 0.59
C ILE A 332 -18.96 -12.36 0.29
N GLY A 333 -19.58 -12.50 -0.86
CA GLY A 333 -20.42 -13.64 -1.20
C GLY A 333 -19.70 -14.88 -1.72
N SER A 334 -18.36 -14.89 -1.78
CA SER A 334 -17.58 -16.01 -2.30
C SER A 334 -17.24 -17.04 -1.22
N SER A 335 -17.04 -18.29 -1.62
CA SER A 335 -16.50 -19.37 -0.79
C SER A 335 -14.96 -19.40 -0.80
N ARG A 336 -14.31 -18.65 -1.69
CA ARG A 336 -12.84 -18.58 -1.75
C ARG A 336 -12.30 -18.03 -0.44
N ASP A 337 -11.26 -18.67 0.08
CA ASP A 337 -10.57 -18.17 1.26
C ASP A 337 -9.89 -16.84 0.92
N VAL A 338 -10.27 -15.82 1.64
CA VAL A 338 -9.74 -14.46 1.50
C VAL A 338 -8.58 -14.22 2.46
N SER A 339 -7.94 -15.25 2.94
CA SER A 339 -6.96 -15.16 4.01
C SER A 339 -5.63 -15.77 3.64
N ALA A 340 -4.71 -14.96 3.20
CA ALA A 340 -3.29 -15.30 3.26
C ALA A 340 -2.78 -15.54 4.71
N ALA A 341 -3.50 -15.10 5.73
CA ALA A 341 -3.09 -15.12 7.13
C ALA A 341 -3.88 -16.08 8.03
N GLY A 342 -4.56 -17.08 7.47
CA GLY A 342 -5.31 -18.07 8.25
C GLY A 342 -6.51 -17.54 9.03
N LYS A 343 -6.88 -16.28 8.83
CA LYS A 343 -8.09 -15.67 9.38
C LYS A 343 -9.08 -15.36 8.27
N GLY A 344 -9.20 -16.32 7.36
CA GLY A 344 -10.18 -16.29 6.31
C GLY A 344 -11.56 -16.14 6.89
N GLY A 345 -12.34 -15.46 6.20
CA GLY A 345 -13.73 -15.28 6.54
C GLY A 345 -14.31 -14.39 5.49
N ARG A 346 -15.47 -14.83 4.99
CA ARG A 346 -16.31 -13.98 4.12
C ARG A 346 -16.69 -12.67 4.80
N SER A 347 -16.51 -12.58 6.12
CA SER A 347 -17.03 -11.49 6.94
C SER A 347 -16.02 -10.99 7.93
N ARG A 348 -15.95 -9.68 8.10
CA ARG A 348 -15.02 -9.02 9.00
C ARG A 348 -15.52 -7.67 9.46
N PHE A 349 -15.08 -7.27 10.68
CA PHE A 349 -15.06 -5.88 11.12
C PHE A 349 -13.73 -5.24 10.73
N ASP A 350 -13.78 -4.08 10.09
CA ASP A 350 -12.64 -3.27 9.70
C ASP A 350 -12.96 -1.77 9.79
N ALA A 351 -11.96 -0.92 9.58
CA ALA A 351 -12.15 0.53 9.65
C ALA A 351 -11.18 1.28 8.73
N PRO A 352 -11.34 1.16 7.40
CA PRO A 352 -10.51 1.93 6.48
C PRO A 352 -10.63 3.42 6.75
N SER A 353 -9.48 4.09 6.76
CA SER A 353 -9.38 5.48 7.19
C SER A 353 -8.35 6.27 6.41
N MET A 354 -8.57 7.58 6.32
CA MET A 354 -7.63 8.54 5.78
C MET A 354 -7.80 9.87 6.51
N PHE A 355 -6.70 10.42 7.01
CA PHE A 355 -6.64 11.73 7.67
C PHE A 355 -5.53 12.57 7.05
N MET A 356 -5.82 13.80 6.71
CA MET A 356 -4.89 14.68 6.02
C MET A 356 -4.85 16.06 6.64
N ALA A 357 -3.63 16.61 6.75
CA ALA A 357 -3.34 18.00 7.10
C ALA A 357 -2.64 18.68 5.93
N MET A 358 -3.14 19.83 5.54
CA MET A 358 -2.59 20.69 4.47
C MET A 358 -2.33 22.07 5.03
N TYR A 359 -1.08 22.50 4.95
CA TYR A 359 -0.66 23.85 5.35
C TYR A 359 -0.14 24.59 4.15
N SER A 360 -0.53 25.84 3.99
CA SER A 360 0.04 26.73 2.98
C SER A 360 0.40 28.07 3.58
N LYS A 361 1.53 28.63 3.10
CA LYS A 361 2.01 29.95 3.51
C LYS A 361 2.41 30.76 2.30
N PRO A 362 1.75 31.91 2.06
CA PRO A 362 2.17 32.84 1.03
C PRO A 362 3.54 33.46 1.37
N LEU A 363 4.39 33.58 0.35
CA LEU A 363 5.67 34.27 0.38
C LEU A 363 5.53 35.53 -0.49
N GLY A 364 4.75 36.51 -0.02
CA GLY A 364 4.31 37.65 -0.78
C GLY A 364 3.11 37.35 -1.69
N GLU A 365 2.88 38.15 -2.75
CA GLU A 365 1.69 38.04 -3.58
C GLU A 365 1.75 36.93 -4.64
N LYS A 366 2.95 36.52 -5.03
CA LYS A 366 3.17 35.64 -6.19
C LYS A 366 3.68 34.24 -5.85
N SER A 367 4.18 34.01 -4.65
CA SER A 367 4.79 32.74 -4.25
C SER A 367 4.11 32.15 -3.03
N GLN A 368 4.16 30.84 -2.93
CA GLN A 368 3.63 30.08 -1.79
C GLN A 368 4.47 28.84 -1.55
N ILE A 369 4.63 28.48 -0.29
CA ILE A 369 5.05 27.13 0.12
C ILE A 369 3.86 26.39 0.71
N GLY A 370 3.82 25.09 0.50
CA GLY A 370 2.82 24.19 1.09
C GLY A 370 3.49 22.99 1.75
N LEU A 371 2.84 22.45 2.75
CA LEU A 371 3.19 21.20 3.41
C LEU A 371 1.94 20.33 3.50
N ARG A 372 2.08 19.04 3.22
CA ARG A 372 0.98 18.07 3.26
C ARG A 372 1.43 16.86 4.04
N ALA A 373 0.56 16.33 4.87
CA ALA A 373 0.74 15.08 5.58
C ALA A 373 -0.57 14.30 5.55
N MET A 374 -0.53 13.05 5.11
CA MET A 374 -1.65 12.12 5.15
C MET A 374 -1.27 10.87 5.91
N MET A 375 -2.19 10.38 6.72
CA MET A 375 -2.02 9.16 7.51
C MET A 375 -3.25 8.27 7.43
N SER A 376 -3.02 6.96 7.60
CA SER A 376 -4.05 5.94 7.76
C SER A 376 -3.88 5.18 9.06
N LEU A 377 -4.99 4.76 9.67
CA LEU A 377 -4.99 3.85 10.83
C LEU A 377 -5.03 2.37 10.41
N ASP A 378 -4.96 2.09 9.10
CA ASP A 378 -5.03 0.73 8.57
C ASP A 378 -3.97 -0.20 9.20
N PRO A 379 -2.69 0.18 9.40
CA PRO A 379 -1.71 -0.69 10.04
C PRO A 379 -2.08 -1.12 11.45
N ILE A 380 -2.82 -0.28 12.18
CA ILE A 380 -3.28 -0.57 13.54
C ILE A 380 -4.50 -1.49 13.51
N ILE A 381 -5.48 -1.18 12.65
CA ILE A 381 -6.79 -1.82 12.62
C ILE A 381 -6.78 -3.07 11.76
N GLU A 382 -6.19 -2.97 10.55
CA GLU A 382 -6.15 -4.04 9.55
C GLU A 382 -4.97 -5.01 9.73
N ARG A 383 -4.01 -4.70 10.61
CA ARG A 383 -2.88 -5.55 11.01
C ARG A 383 -2.06 -6.11 9.85
N GLY A 384 -1.89 -5.33 8.78
CA GLY A 384 -1.05 -5.67 7.63
C GLY A 384 -1.71 -6.52 6.55
N TYR A 385 -2.82 -7.21 6.78
CA TYR A 385 -3.47 -8.06 5.77
C TYR A 385 -4.76 -7.47 5.17
N GLY A 386 -5.11 -6.22 5.50
CA GLY A 386 -6.21 -5.48 4.89
C GLY A 386 -7.60 -6.07 5.12
N TYR A 387 -8.57 -5.70 4.29
CA TYR A 387 -9.97 -6.09 4.41
C TYR A 387 -10.48 -6.88 3.19
N PRO A 388 -11.52 -7.73 3.37
CA PRO A 388 -12.06 -8.53 2.28
C PRO A 388 -12.60 -7.67 1.13
N LEU A 389 -12.10 -7.92 -0.10
CA LEU A 389 -12.54 -7.29 -1.33
C LEU A 389 -12.28 -8.25 -2.50
N LEU A 390 -13.34 -8.87 -3.00
CA LEU A 390 -13.24 -9.94 -3.99
C LEU A 390 -12.53 -9.44 -5.26
N TYR A 391 -11.64 -10.25 -5.81
CA TYR A 391 -10.76 -9.99 -6.97
C TYR A 391 -9.67 -8.93 -6.74
N GLN A 392 -9.54 -8.34 -5.56
CA GLN A 392 -8.43 -7.44 -5.28
C GLN A 392 -7.18 -8.25 -4.89
N SER A 393 -6.04 -7.81 -5.42
CA SER A 393 -4.75 -8.50 -5.28
C SER A 393 -3.62 -7.49 -5.52
N GLY A 394 -2.38 -7.93 -5.47
CA GLY A 394 -1.22 -7.17 -5.95
C GLY A 394 -0.17 -6.85 -4.90
N GLU A 395 -0.35 -7.21 -3.63
CA GLU A 395 0.66 -7.00 -2.61
C GLU A 395 0.96 -8.26 -1.78
N LEU A 396 2.01 -8.17 -1.00
CA LEU A 396 2.43 -9.22 -0.09
C LEU A 396 1.98 -8.94 1.34
N TYR A 397 1.73 -10.01 2.09
CA TYR A 397 1.66 -9.97 3.54
C TYR A 397 2.54 -11.08 4.10
N ARG A 398 3.65 -10.70 4.76
CA ARG A 398 4.66 -11.62 5.30
C ARG A 398 5.21 -12.56 4.23
N GLY A 399 5.53 -11.99 3.07
CA GLY A 399 6.09 -12.72 1.93
C GLY A 399 5.09 -13.56 1.14
N VAL A 400 3.77 -13.51 1.45
CA VAL A 400 2.72 -14.26 0.74
C VAL A 400 1.83 -13.30 -0.04
N PRO A 401 1.56 -13.55 -1.33
CA PRO A 401 0.65 -12.73 -2.13
C PRO A 401 -0.74 -12.62 -1.48
N ILE A 402 -1.24 -11.40 -1.36
CA ILE A 402 -2.61 -11.13 -0.90
C ILE A 402 -3.55 -11.28 -2.09
N HIS A 403 -4.63 -12.02 -1.90
CA HIS A 403 -5.71 -12.13 -2.88
C HIS A 403 -7.09 -11.96 -2.24
N ASP A 404 -8.03 -11.44 -3.02
CA ASP A 404 -9.39 -11.17 -2.57
C ASP A 404 -9.48 -10.28 -1.33
N ARG A 405 -8.50 -9.36 -1.22
CA ARG A 405 -8.38 -8.38 -0.15
C ARG A 405 -7.75 -7.09 -0.66
N GLN A 406 -8.25 -5.97 -0.16
CA GLN A 406 -7.52 -4.71 -0.25
C GLN A 406 -6.43 -4.70 0.82
N HIS A 407 -5.21 -4.47 0.42
CA HIS A 407 -4.08 -4.26 1.32
C HIS A 407 -4.27 -3.00 2.17
N PRO A 408 -3.69 -2.92 3.38
CA PRO A 408 -3.72 -1.72 4.20
C PRO A 408 -2.75 -0.67 3.65
N HIS A 409 -3.10 0.59 3.82
CA HIS A 409 -2.19 1.69 3.53
C HIS A 409 -1.07 1.78 4.58
N ASP A 410 0.04 2.42 4.23
CA ASP A 410 1.07 2.80 5.19
C ASP A 410 0.54 3.81 6.21
N PHE A 411 1.11 3.80 7.42
CA PHE A 411 0.71 4.75 8.46
C PHE A 411 0.88 6.20 8.00
N ILE A 412 1.99 6.52 7.34
CA ILE A 412 2.20 7.79 6.65
C ILE A 412 2.02 7.55 5.15
N SER A 413 0.92 8.02 4.60
CA SER A 413 0.56 7.83 3.20
C SER A 413 0.96 9.02 2.31
N GLU A 414 1.17 10.21 2.87
CA GLU A 414 1.77 11.36 2.19
C GLU A 414 2.57 12.18 3.22
N LEU A 415 3.77 12.59 2.84
CA LEU A 415 4.55 13.63 3.48
C LEU A 415 5.22 14.44 2.38
N ALA A 416 4.67 15.60 2.07
CA ALA A 416 5.08 16.35 0.90
C ALA A 416 5.24 17.84 1.18
N ALA A 417 6.14 18.46 0.40
CA ALA A 417 6.34 19.90 0.36
C ALA A 417 6.10 20.42 -1.06
N THR A 418 5.59 21.63 -1.16
CA THR A 418 5.31 22.31 -2.43
C THR A 418 5.90 23.71 -2.44
N TYR A 419 6.25 24.15 -3.62
CA TYR A 419 6.53 25.56 -3.93
C TYR A 419 5.79 25.94 -5.19
N SER A 420 5.11 27.07 -5.19
CA SER A 420 4.43 27.58 -6.36
C SER A 420 4.71 29.07 -6.61
N TYR A 421 4.62 29.44 -7.90
CA TYR A 421 4.81 30.82 -8.35
C TYR A 421 3.76 31.18 -9.39
N LYS A 422 3.06 32.30 -9.16
CA LYS A 422 2.06 32.87 -10.05
C LYS A 422 2.69 33.98 -10.91
N PHE A 423 2.75 33.76 -12.20
CA PHE A 423 3.27 34.76 -13.15
C PHE A 423 2.24 35.91 -13.32
N ASP A 424 0.98 35.51 -13.54
CA ASP A 424 -0.19 36.34 -13.69
C ASP A 424 -1.45 35.58 -13.26
N ASP A 425 -2.66 36.14 -13.50
CA ASP A 425 -3.91 35.50 -13.04
C ASP A 425 -4.27 34.21 -13.75
N LYS A 426 -3.62 33.88 -14.87
CA LYS A 426 -3.86 32.65 -15.64
C LYS A 426 -2.71 31.66 -15.61
N ASN A 427 -1.51 32.16 -15.34
CA ASN A 427 -0.29 31.35 -15.47
C ASN A 427 0.39 31.18 -14.14
N SER A 428 0.60 29.93 -13.75
CA SER A 428 1.34 29.54 -12.55
C SER A 428 2.16 28.28 -12.78
N PHE A 429 3.17 28.14 -11.95
CA PHE A 429 4.07 26.97 -11.92
C PHE A 429 4.16 26.46 -10.50
N PHE A 430 4.35 25.15 -10.35
CA PHE A 430 4.60 24.54 -9.05
C PHE A 430 5.59 23.40 -9.16
N VAL A 431 6.22 23.11 -8.01
CA VAL A 431 6.99 21.89 -7.75
C VAL A 431 6.40 21.23 -6.50
N TYR A 432 6.24 19.94 -6.55
CA TYR A 432 5.81 19.07 -5.46
C TYR A 432 6.87 18.00 -5.24
N ALA A 433 7.23 17.75 -3.98
CA ALA A 433 8.14 16.69 -3.59
C ALA A 433 7.57 15.93 -2.41
N GLY A 434 7.38 14.62 -2.54
CA GLY A 434 6.78 13.74 -1.54
C GLY A 434 7.68 12.55 -1.16
N LEU A 435 7.62 12.20 0.13
CA LEU A 435 8.28 11.03 0.70
C LEU A 435 7.46 10.50 1.89
N PRO A 436 6.40 9.71 1.70
CA PRO A 436 5.78 9.34 0.43
C PRO A 436 4.98 10.47 -0.24
N GLY A 437 4.52 10.23 -1.47
CA GLY A 437 3.71 11.16 -2.25
C GLY A 437 2.99 10.50 -3.42
N GLU A 438 2.31 11.32 -4.23
CA GLU A 438 1.56 10.86 -5.42
C GLU A 438 2.13 11.52 -6.69
N PRO A 439 2.63 10.75 -7.68
CA PRO A 439 3.09 11.28 -8.95
C PRO A 439 1.92 11.71 -9.85
N ALA A 440 2.21 12.49 -10.89
CA ALA A 440 1.25 12.89 -11.90
C ALA A 440 0.87 11.71 -12.82
N LEU A 441 0.16 10.72 -12.25
CA LEU A 441 -0.30 9.51 -12.92
C LEU A 441 -1.65 9.07 -12.33
N GLY A 442 -2.64 8.96 -13.19
CA GLY A 442 -3.99 8.56 -12.76
C GLY A 442 -4.92 9.73 -12.40
N PRO A 443 -6.21 9.40 -12.15
CA PRO A 443 -7.18 10.32 -11.57
C PRO A 443 -6.90 10.53 -10.08
N PRO A 444 -7.58 11.49 -9.40
CA PRO A 444 -7.55 11.57 -7.95
C PRO A 444 -7.98 10.26 -7.30
N MET A 445 -7.36 9.87 -6.19
CA MET A 445 -7.74 8.70 -5.40
C MET A 445 -9.21 8.77 -4.99
N TYR A 446 -9.90 7.62 -4.91
CA TYR A 446 -11.36 7.56 -4.84
C TYR A 446 -11.99 8.31 -3.65
N LEU A 447 -11.35 8.36 -2.49
CA LEU A 447 -11.84 9.12 -1.33
C LEU A 447 -11.74 10.64 -1.52
N HIS A 448 -10.94 11.12 -2.47
CA HIS A 448 -10.85 12.53 -2.86
C HIS A 448 -11.82 12.91 -4.00
N ARG A 449 -12.53 11.96 -4.56
CA ARG A 449 -13.59 12.23 -5.56
C ARG A 449 -14.96 12.28 -4.86
N ALA A 450 -15.71 13.34 -5.10
CA ALA A 450 -17.07 13.48 -4.53
C ALA A 450 -18.02 12.33 -4.92
N SER A 451 -17.75 11.64 -6.04
CA SER A 451 -18.47 10.46 -6.50
C SER A 451 -18.15 9.18 -5.70
N GLY A 452 -16.93 9.06 -5.17
CA GLY A 452 -16.45 7.87 -4.46
C GLY A 452 -16.45 7.98 -2.93
N MET A 453 -16.54 9.21 -2.38
CA MET A 453 -16.31 9.47 -0.95
C MET A 453 -17.28 8.80 0.04
N ASN A 454 -18.42 8.28 -0.42
CA ASN A 454 -19.38 7.55 0.40
C ASN A 454 -19.27 6.03 0.25
N ASN A 455 -18.44 5.54 -0.71
CA ASN A 455 -18.18 4.13 -0.89
C ASN A 455 -16.97 3.71 -0.03
N PRO A 456 -17.15 2.78 0.93
CA PRO A 456 -16.05 2.37 1.81
C PRO A 456 -15.02 1.45 1.15
N ASP A 457 -15.30 0.91 -0.06
CA ASP A 457 -14.39 0.01 -0.76
C ASP A 457 -13.46 0.75 -1.71
N ALA A 458 -12.20 0.34 -1.77
CA ALA A 458 -11.30 0.70 -2.85
C ALA A 458 -11.82 0.13 -4.18
N PRO A 459 -11.48 0.74 -5.32
CA PRO A 459 -11.77 0.15 -6.63
C PRO A 459 -11.01 -1.15 -6.85
N ILE A 460 -11.64 -2.20 -7.42
CA ILE A 460 -10.93 -3.43 -7.82
C ILE A 460 -9.99 -3.21 -9.01
N GLY A 461 -10.16 -2.09 -9.73
CA GLY A 461 -9.29 -1.62 -10.81
C GLY A 461 -8.16 -0.70 -10.36
N HIS A 462 -7.90 -0.58 -9.06
CA HIS A 462 -6.92 0.31 -8.45
C HIS A 462 -5.54 0.22 -9.12
N HIS A 463 -5.01 -0.99 -9.36
CA HIS A 463 -3.71 -1.22 -9.99
C HIS A 463 -3.62 -0.80 -11.47
N TRP A 464 -4.73 -0.47 -12.14
CA TRP A 464 -4.78 0.12 -13.48
C TRP A 464 -5.00 1.62 -13.49
N GLN A 465 -5.41 2.20 -12.36
CA GLN A 465 -5.94 3.57 -12.32
C GLN A 465 -5.13 4.49 -11.42
N ASP A 466 -5.00 4.18 -10.13
CA ASP A 466 -4.49 5.10 -9.11
C ASP A 466 -3.61 4.44 -8.01
N ALA A 467 -3.05 3.24 -8.24
CA ALA A 467 -2.21 2.54 -7.26
C ALA A 467 -0.98 3.34 -6.82
N THR A 468 -0.46 4.24 -7.66
CA THR A 468 0.70 5.06 -7.34
C THR A 468 0.41 6.24 -6.40
N HIS A 469 -0.77 6.30 -5.76
CA HIS A 469 -1.11 7.39 -4.84
C HIS A 469 -0.29 7.38 -3.52
N ILE A 470 0.42 6.28 -3.23
CA ILE A 470 1.43 6.20 -2.18
C ILE A 470 2.72 5.68 -2.82
N THR A 471 3.71 6.57 -2.98
CA THR A 471 4.97 6.22 -3.63
C THR A 471 6.12 6.91 -2.91
N TYR A 472 7.13 6.15 -2.51
CA TYR A 472 8.30 6.68 -1.85
C TYR A 472 9.25 7.35 -2.84
N GLY A 473 9.44 8.67 -2.67
CA GLY A 473 10.25 9.50 -3.57
C GLY A 473 9.50 9.91 -4.83
N VAL A 474 8.86 11.07 -4.78
CA VAL A 474 8.16 11.70 -5.90
C VAL A 474 8.65 13.13 -6.05
N VAL A 475 8.97 13.53 -7.28
CA VAL A 475 9.18 14.93 -7.65
C VAL A 475 8.32 15.22 -8.86
N THR A 476 7.40 16.18 -8.73
CA THR A 476 6.50 16.63 -9.80
C THR A 476 6.74 18.10 -10.08
N ALA A 477 6.83 18.46 -11.34
CA ALA A 477 6.76 19.84 -11.81
C ALA A 477 5.50 20.02 -12.64
N GLY A 478 4.78 21.12 -12.42
CA GLY A 478 3.55 21.41 -13.13
C GLY A 478 3.42 22.86 -13.54
N PHE A 479 2.75 23.09 -14.68
CA PHE A 479 2.40 24.41 -15.20
C PHE A 479 0.90 24.46 -15.46
N THR A 480 0.27 25.49 -14.92
CA THR A 480 -1.15 25.76 -15.10
C THR A 480 -1.35 27.00 -15.98
N HIS A 481 -2.21 26.86 -16.98
CA HIS A 481 -2.70 27.94 -17.80
C HIS A 481 -4.24 27.95 -17.78
N ASP A 482 -4.84 28.81 -16.95
CA ASP A 482 -6.29 28.99 -16.80
C ASP A 482 -6.99 27.63 -16.48
N LYS A 483 -7.53 26.99 -17.51
CA LYS A 483 -8.28 25.72 -17.45
C LYS A 483 -7.42 24.48 -17.73
N PHE A 484 -6.16 24.63 -18.03
CA PHE A 484 -5.26 23.57 -18.45
C PHE A 484 -4.11 23.42 -17.47
N LYS A 485 -3.74 22.17 -17.20
CA LYS A 485 -2.55 21.85 -16.42
C LYS A 485 -1.74 20.76 -17.09
N PHE A 486 -0.43 20.95 -17.14
CA PHE A 486 0.56 20.00 -17.62
C PHE A 486 1.50 19.65 -16.47
N GLU A 487 1.72 18.38 -16.25
CA GLU A 487 2.54 17.87 -15.16
C GLU A 487 3.49 16.79 -15.66
N ALA A 488 4.66 16.72 -15.05
CA ALA A 488 5.61 15.64 -15.24
C ALA A 488 6.21 15.23 -13.89
N SER A 489 6.35 13.94 -13.67
CA SER A 489 6.90 13.38 -12.43
C SER A 489 8.04 12.42 -12.70
N ALA A 490 9.05 12.46 -11.81
CA ALA A 490 9.99 11.38 -11.60
C ALA A 490 9.70 10.77 -10.21
N PHE A 491 9.64 9.44 -10.12
CA PHE A 491 9.23 8.77 -8.89
C PHE A 491 9.77 7.34 -8.78
N ASN A 492 9.61 6.72 -7.62
CA ASN A 492 9.85 5.30 -7.43
C ASN A 492 8.69 4.50 -8.03
N GLY A 493 8.96 3.64 -9.01
CA GLY A 493 7.92 2.85 -9.66
C GLY A 493 7.40 1.69 -8.82
N THR A 494 8.17 1.25 -7.84
CA THR A 494 7.82 0.11 -6.98
C THR A 494 6.84 0.54 -5.90
N GLU A 495 5.78 -0.22 -5.70
CA GLU A 495 4.84 -0.03 -4.61
C GLU A 495 5.52 -0.18 -3.25
N PRO A 496 4.95 0.42 -2.17
CA PRO A 496 5.46 0.26 -0.81
C PRO A 496 5.63 -1.20 -0.42
N ASP A 497 6.54 -1.47 0.53
CA ASP A 497 6.66 -2.82 1.05
C ASP A 497 5.58 -3.15 2.09
N GLU A 498 5.61 -4.37 2.63
CA GLU A 498 4.64 -4.80 3.64
C GLU A 498 4.85 -4.18 5.03
N ASN A 499 5.95 -3.44 5.24
CA ASN A 499 6.23 -2.75 6.50
C ASN A 499 5.56 -1.38 6.55
N ARG A 500 4.31 -1.34 6.90
CA ARG A 500 3.44 -0.14 6.92
C ARG A 500 3.88 0.97 7.87
N TRP A 501 4.98 0.78 8.60
CA TRP A 501 5.51 1.75 9.57
C TRP A 501 6.84 2.37 9.14
N ALA A 502 7.52 1.81 8.14
CA ALA A 502 8.80 2.27 7.65
C ALA A 502 8.66 3.21 6.45
N PHE A 503 9.72 3.93 6.15
CA PHE A 503 9.87 4.66 4.91
C PHE A 503 10.77 3.87 3.97
N ASP A 504 10.28 3.54 2.80
CA ASP A 504 11.06 2.88 1.76
C ASP A 504 12.11 3.81 1.16
N SER A 505 13.18 3.23 0.64
CA SER A 505 14.23 3.98 -0.04
C SER A 505 13.69 4.64 -1.32
N PRO A 506 13.81 5.97 -1.47
CA PRO A 506 13.35 6.65 -2.67
C PRO A 506 14.26 6.32 -3.86
N LYS A 507 13.67 5.79 -4.94
CA LYS A 507 14.35 5.53 -6.21
C LYS A 507 13.61 6.29 -7.32
N LEU A 508 14.18 7.32 -7.92
CA LEU A 508 13.55 8.05 -9.02
C LEU A 508 13.81 7.32 -10.34
N ASN A 509 13.27 6.11 -10.49
CA ASN A 509 13.51 5.20 -11.62
C ASN A 509 12.37 5.16 -12.64
N SER A 510 11.27 5.84 -12.36
CA SER A 510 10.04 5.84 -13.13
C SER A 510 9.59 7.26 -13.45
N PHE A 511 8.80 7.42 -14.52
CA PHE A 511 8.39 8.73 -15.03
C PHE A 511 6.95 8.70 -15.47
N SER A 512 6.26 9.84 -15.30
CA SER A 512 4.91 10.03 -15.80
C SER A 512 4.66 11.46 -16.27
N GLY A 513 3.59 11.60 -17.04
CA GLY A 513 3.03 12.90 -17.42
C GLY A 513 1.51 12.87 -17.34
N ARG A 514 0.91 13.98 -16.92
CA ARG A 514 -0.53 14.16 -16.85
C ARG A 514 -0.93 15.49 -17.45
N PHE A 515 -1.96 15.46 -18.26
CA PHE A 515 -2.68 16.64 -18.76
C PHE A 515 -4.05 16.67 -18.11
N SER A 516 -4.42 17.82 -17.54
CA SER A 516 -5.73 18.03 -16.92
C SER A 516 -6.43 19.23 -17.57
N PHE A 517 -7.76 19.17 -17.68
CA PHE A 517 -8.58 20.19 -18.32
C PHE A 517 -9.93 20.35 -17.59
N ASN A 518 -10.17 21.55 -17.02
CA ASN A 518 -11.42 21.92 -16.39
C ASN A 518 -12.17 22.95 -17.28
N PRO A 519 -12.97 22.49 -18.28
CA PRO A 519 -13.67 23.39 -19.20
C PRO A 519 -14.71 24.27 -18.50
N THR A 520 -15.39 23.74 -17.51
CA THR A 520 -16.39 24.41 -16.67
C THR A 520 -16.11 24.12 -15.20
N ARG A 521 -16.83 24.77 -14.31
CA ARG A 521 -16.72 24.53 -12.87
C ARG A 521 -17.17 23.13 -12.45
N GLU A 522 -18.01 22.48 -13.26
CA GLU A 522 -18.62 21.18 -12.99
C GLU A 522 -17.86 20.01 -13.62
N LEU A 523 -16.89 20.24 -14.50
CA LEU A 523 -16.22 19.17 -15.27
C LEU A 523 -14.70 19.27 -15.13
N SER A 524 -14.08 18.09 -14.89
CA SER A 524 -12.65 17.90 -14.92
C SER A 524 -12.31 16.65 -15.74
N PHE A 525 -11.35 16.79 -16.65
CA PHE A 525 -10.82 15.71 -17.48
C PHE A 525 -9.33 15.55 -17.20
N GLN A 526 -8.85 14.33 -17.27
CA GLN A 526 -7.42 14.05 -17.30
C GLN A 526 -7.09 12.93 -18.28
N ILE A 527 -5.88 12.97 -18.81
CA ILE A 527 -5.18 11.85 -19.45
C ILE A 527 -3.76 11.82 -18.90
N SER A 528 -3.28 10.62 -18.58
CA SER A 528 -1.91 10.42 -18.10
C SER A 528 -1.27 9.17 -18.68
N HIS A 529 0.06 9.20 -18.73
CA HIS A 529 0.87 8.06 -19.13
C HIS A 529 2.10 7.97 -18.24
N GLY A 530 2.43 6.74 -17.80
CA GLY A 530 3.56 6.48 -16.94
C GLY A 530 4.33 5.24 -17.37
N TYR A 531 5.64 5.29 -17.15
CA TYR A 531 6.58 4.20 -17.25
C TYR A 531 7.00 3.81 -15.83
N LEU A 532 6.55 2.64 -15.35
CA LEU A 532 6.80 2.14 -14.01
C LEU A 532 7.80 1.00 -14.09
N LYS A 533 8.86 1.10 -13.31
CA LYS A 533 9.91 0.10 -13.24
C LYS A 533 9.77 -0.71 -11.95
N TYR A 534 9.68 -2.05 -12.10
CA TYR A 534 9.45 -3.00 -11.00
C TYR A 534 8.25 -2.60 -10.13
N PRO A 535 7.02 -2.50 -10.73
CA PRO A 535 5.88 -1.91 -10.04
C PRO A 535 5.42 -2.72 -8.83
N GLU A 536 5.45 -4.04 -8.90
CA GLU A 536 4.91 -4.94 -7.88
C GLU A 536 5.99 -5.83 -7.30
N ARG A 537 6.08 -5.85 -5.96
CA ARG A 537 7.03 -6.71 -5.25
C ARG A 537 6.59 -8.17 -5.25
N SER A 538 5.29 -8.43 -5.38
CA SER A 538 4.71 -9.77 -5.55
C SER A 538 5.08 -10.42 -6.88
N GLU A 539 5.50 -9.62 -7.88
CA GLU A 539 5.81 -10.04 -9.24
C GLU A 539 7.19 -9.50 -9.66
N PRO A 540 8.31 -10.05 -9.13
CA PRO A 540 9.66 -9.54 -9.39
C PRO A 540 10.09 -9.68 -10.87
N ASP A 541 9.46 -10.58 -11.62
CA ASP A 541 9.68 -10.75 -13.06
C ASP A 541 9.01 -9.68 -13.91
N LEU A 542 8.01 -8.98 -13.37
CA LEU A 542 7.33 -7.85 -14.01
C LEU A 542 8.22 -6.60 -13.96
N LYS A 543 9.14 -6.47 -14.91
CA LYS A 543 10.18 -5.42 -14.90
C LYS A 543 9.63 -4.03 -15.22
N VAL A 544 8.64 -3.96 -16.11
CA VAL A 544 8.12 -2.69 -16.62
C VAL A 544 6.62 -2.76 -16.88
N VAL A 545 5.89 -1.79 -16.35
CA VAL A 545 4.50 -1.52 -16.74
C VAL A 545 4.39 -0.13 -17.33
N ARG A 546 3.75 -0.04 -18.50
CA ARG A 546 3.31 1.24 -19.08
C ARG A 546 1.83 1.41 -18.75
N ARG A 547 1.53 2.38 -17.90
CA ARG A 547 0.17 2.68 -17.46
C ARG A 547 -0.36 3.90 -18.21
N THR A 548 -1.54 3.77 -18.81
CA THR A 548 -2.27 4.88 -19.42
C THR A 548 -3.62 5.01 -18.75
N THR A 549 -4.01 6.21 -18.36
CA THR A 549 -5.33 6.46 -17.78
C THR A 549 -6.01 7.64 -18.45
N ALA A 550 -7.33 7.60 -18.48
CA ALA A 550 -8.16 8.76 -18.81
C ALA A 550 -9.37 8.80 -17.88
N SER A 551 -9.76 9.98 -17.44
CA SER A 551 -10.95 10.14 -16.61
C SER A 551 -11.74 11.40 -16.92
N ALA A 552 -13.04 11.33 -16.61
CA ALA A 552 -13.97 12.45 -16.63
C ALA A 552 -14.71 12.50 -15.29
N ILE A 553 -14.62 13.62 -14.61
CA ILE A 553 -15.26 13.86 -13.32
C ILE A 553 -16.28 14.97 -13.49
N TYR A 554 -17.51 14.69 -13.12
CA TYR A 554 -18.61 15.64 -13.10
C TYR A 554 -19.06 15.88 -11.66
N ASN A 555 -19.27 17.13 -11.27
CA ASN A 555 -19.86 17.49 -9.99
C ASN A 555 -20.79 18.68 -10.14
N LYS A 556 -22.01 18.58 -9.66
CA LYS A 556 -22.99 19.68 -9.66
C LYS A 556 -23.61 19.87 -8.29
N VAL A 557 -23.43 21.07 -7.77
CA VAL A 557 -24.10 21.55 -6.57
C VAL A 557 -25.41 22.21 -6.97
N PHE A 558 -26.55 21.70 -6.51
CA PHE A 558 -27.88 22.27 -6.73
C PHE A 558 -28.26 23.22 -5.57
N SER A 559 -27.83 22.89 -4.37
CA SER A 559 -27.98 23.69 -3.14
C SER A 559 -26.95 23.21 -2.10
N ASN A 560 -26.90 23.84 -0.94
CA ASN A 560 -26.00 23.44 0.13
C ASN A 560 -26.20 21.98 0.57
N ASP A 561 -27.40 21.44 0.39
CA ASP A 561 -27.79 20.08 0.80
C ASP A 561 -28.00 19.13 -0.37
N ARG A 562 -27.76 19.54 -1.61
CA ARG A 562 -27.94 18.71 -2.80
C ARG A 562 -26.74 18.80 -3.71
N ASN A 563 -26.10 17.66 -3.91
CA ASN A 563 -24.92 17.52 -4.76
C ASN A 563 -24.99 16.22 -5.57
N TRP A 564 -24.63 16.29 -6.82
CA TRP A 564 -24.49 15.11 -7.68
C TRP A 564 -23.09 15.08 -8.27
N ALA A 565 -22.38 13.98 -8.01
CA ALA A 565 -21.07 13.73 -8.56
C ALA A 565 -21.05 12.40 -9.30
N SER A 566 -20.33 12.36 -10.43
CA SER A 566 -20.10 11.12 -11.18
C SER A 566 -18.69 11.14 -11.76
N THR A 567 -18.06 9.96 -11.79
CA THR A 567 -16.73 9.79 -12.37
C THR A 567 -16.71 8.57 -13.28
N PHE A 568 -16.08 8.74 -14.44
CA PHE A 568 -15.67 7.66 -15.31
C PHE A 568 -14.16 7.61 -15.37
N VAL A 569 -13.59 6.40 -15.23
CA VAL A 569 -12.15 6.15 -15.37
C VAL A 569 -11.94 4.99 -16.31
N TRP A 570 -11.01 5.14 -17.24
CA TRP A 570 -10.38 4.07 -17.98
C TRP A 570 -8.91 3.99 -17.61
N GLY A 571 -8.43 2.78 -17.32
CA GLY A 571 -7.02 2.48 -17.07
C GLY A 571 -6.55 1.33 -17.95
N ARG A 572 -5.31 1.38 -18.40
CA ARG A 572 -4.65 0.33 -19.15
C ARG A 572 -3.23 0.15 -18.67
N ASN A 573 -2.90 -1.06 -18.27
CA ASN A 573 -1.53 -1.53 -18.08
C ASN A 573 -1.07 -2.30 -19.31
N SER A 574 0.18 -2.12 -19.69
CA SER A 574 0.85 -2.81 -20.78
C SER A 574 2.24 -3.24 -20.33
N SER A 575 2.52 -4.54 -20.36
CA SER A 575 3.76 -5.16 -19.94
C SER A 575 4.16 -6.27 -20.91
N ASP A 576 5.27 -6.92 -20.65
CA ASP A 576 5.71 -8.11 -21.41
C ASP A 576 4.79 -9.32 -21.16
N GLU A 577 4.03 -9.34 -20.06
CA GLU A 577 3.02 -10.37 -19.75
C GLU A 577 1.68 -10.15 -20.47
N GLY A 578 1.50 -8.98 -21.08
CA GLY A 578 0.28 -8.64 -21.82
C GLY A 578 -0.28 -7.26 -21.53
N ASN A 579 -1.54 -7.06 -21.92
CA ASN A 579 -2.25 -5.79 -21.77
C ASN A 579 -3.56 -6.02 -21.01
N GLY A 580 -3.76 -5.31 -19.90
CA GLY A 580 -5.00 -5.33 -19.14
C GLY A 580 -5.72 -3.98 -19.19
N ASN A 581 -7.05 -3.99 -19.26
CA ASN A 581 -7.90 -2.80 -19.20
C ASN A 581 -8.77 -2.82 -17.95
N SER A 582 -9.08 -1.63 -17.46
CA SER A 582 -9.97 -1.40 -16.34
C SER A 582 -10.93 -0.26 -16.69
N PHE A 583 -12.20 -0.45 -16.37
CA PHE A 583 -13.25 0.56 -16.51
C PHE A 583 -13.95 0.71 -15.17
N LEU A 584 -14.16 1.96 -14.76
CA LEU A 584 -14.90 2.32 -13.58
C LEU A 584 -15.89 3.42 -13.91
N PHE A 585 -17.13 3.27 -13.44
CA PHE A 585 -18.10 4.34 -13.36
C PHE A 585 -18.66 4.40 -11.95
N GLU A 586 -18.55 5.55 -11.30
CA GLU A 586 -19.15 5.76 -9.97
C GLU A 586 -19.99 7.01 -9.93
N SER A 587 -21.02 7.00 -9.11
CA SER A 587 -21.94 8.12 -8.93
C SER A 587 -22.41 8.22 -7.49
N ASN A 588 -22.57 9.45 -7.02
CA ASN A 588 -23.03 9.78 -5.68
C ASN A 588 -24.02 10.96 -5.76
N TYR A 589 -25.21 10.78 -5.23
CA TYR A 589 -26.22 11.82 -5.13
C TYR A 589 -26.55 12.07 -3.65
N GLU A 590 -26.16 13.23 -3.17
CA GLU A 590 -26.46 13.70 -1.81
C GLU A 590 -27.67 14.63 -1.83
N PHE A 591 -28.60 14.42 -0.93
CA PHE A 591 -29.81 15.24 -0.75
C PHE A 591 -30.22 15.25 0.71
N ASP A 592 -30.40 16.47 1.26
CA ASP A 592 -30.73 16.72 2.66
C ASP A 592 -29.73 16.03 3.62
N LYS A 593 -30.14 14.92 4.25
CA LYS A 593 -29.32 14.07 5.12
C LYS A 593 -29.06 12.71 4.52
N ASN A 594 -29.30 12.52 3.24
CA ASN A 594 -29.23 11.22 2.59
C ASN A 594 -28.21 11.26 1.47
N ALA A 595 -27.64 10.09 1.18
CA ALA A 595 -26.83 9.86 -0.01
C ALA A 595 -27.17 8.49 -0.61
N VAL A 596 -27.33 8.45 -1.93
CA VAL A 596 -27.36 7.22 -2.71
C VAL A 596 -26.12 7.20 -3.59
N PHE A 597 -25.38 6.12 -3.53
CA PHE A 597 -24.13 5.98 -4.27
C PHE A 597 -24.01 4.60 -4.89
N GLY A 598 -23.14 4.47 -5.89
CA GLY A 598 -22.86 3.19 -6.53
C GLY A 598 -21.60 3.26 -7.38
N ARG A 599 -21.04 2.08 -7.68
CA ARG A 599 -19.88 1.90 -8.53
C ARG A 599 -20.05 0.67 -9.40
N LEU A 600 -19.68 0.80 -10.66
CA LEU A 600 -19.64 -0.27 -11.65
C LEU A 600 -18.20 -0.41 -12.11
N GLU A 601 -17.65 -1.60 -11.99
CA GLU A 601 -16.26 -1.88 -12.37
C GLU A 601 -16.18 -3.12 -13.25
N GLN A 602 -15.30 -3.06 -14.25
CA GLN A 602 -14.87 -4.19 -15.08
C GLN A 602 -13.36 -4.12 -15.26
N VAL A 603 -12.66 -5.19 -14.89
CA VAL A 603 -11.21 -5.23 -14.90
C VAL A 603 -10.73 -6.53 -15.56
N GLN A 604 -9.71 -6.41 -16.39
CA GLN A 604 -8.97 -7.56 -16.92
C GLN A 604 -7.82 -7.90 -15.97
N LYS A 605 -7.87 -9.08 -15.39
CA LYS A 605 -6.82 -9.64 -14.53
C LYS A 605 -6.37 -10.99 -15.07
N ASN A 606 -5.10 -11.30 -14.98
CA ASN A 606 -4.60 -12.64 -15.31
C ASN A 606 -4.71 -13.59 -14.12
N ALA A 607 -4.48 -14.87 -14.35
CA ALA A 607 -4.61 -15.88 -13.30
C ALA A 607 -3.54 -15.75 -12.21
N HIS A 608 -2.33 -15.32 -12.56
CA HIS A 608 -1.24 -15.09 -11.63
C HIS A 608 -1.57 -13.93 -10.68
N GLU A 609 -2.07 -12.82 -11.22
CA GLU A 609 -2.53 -11.68 -10.42
C GLU A 609 -3.69 -12.03 -9.47
N LEU A 610 -4.63 -12.89 -9.92
CA LEU A 610 -5.70 -13.41 -9.07
C LEU A 610 -5.22 -14.51 -8.10
N VAL A 611 -3.92 -14.86 -8.13
CA VAL A 611 -3.32 -15.94 -7.32
C VAL A 611 -4.13 -17.23 -7.46
N LEU A 612 -4.38 -17.66 -8.71
CA LEU A 612 -5.10 -18.92 -8.98
C LEU A 612 -4.11 -20.08 -9.06
N GLU A 613 -4.46 -21.19 -8.42
CA GLU A 613 -3.66 -22.42 -8.47
C GLU A 613 -3.74 -23.08 -9.85
N GLU A 614 -2.69 -23.81 -10.20
CA GLU A 614 -2.68 -24.63 -11.42
C GLU A 614 -3.60 -25.89 -11.28
N PRO A 615 -4.32 -26.31 -12.32
CA PRO A 615 -4.37 -25.69 -13.65
C PRO A 615 -5.36 -24.52 -13.72
N HIS A 616 -4.93 -23.40 -14.29
CA HIS A 616 -5.76 -22.20 -14.47
C HIS A 616 -5.83 -21.77 -15.96
N PRO A 617 -6.83 -20.97 -16.37
CA PRO A 617 -6.92 -20.44 -17.73
C PRO A 617 -5.76 -19.48 -18.03
N ALA A 618 -5.24 -19.54 -19.24
CA ALA A 618 -4.28 -18.57 -19.74
C ALA A 618 -4.95 -17.25 -20.17
N GLY A 619 -4.19 -16.14 -20.12
CA GLY A 619 -4.60 -14.83 -20.60
C GLY A 619 -5.48 -14.07 -19.59
N ASN A 620 -6.00 -12.94 -20.07
CA ASN A 620 -6.75 -12.01 -19.22
C ASN A 620 -8.21 -12.43 -19.03
N LEU A 621 -8.67 -12.37 -17.80
CA LEU A 621 -10.01 -12.73 -17.34
C LEU A 621 -10.75 -11.45 -16.98
N TRP A 622 -11.98 -11.27 -17.50
CA TRP A 622 -12.83 -10.17 -17.07
C TRP A 622 -13.49 -10.50 -15.73
N VAL A 623 -13.19 -9.70 -14.71
CA VAL A 623 -13.88 -9.72 -13.43
C VAL A 623 -14.62 -8.41 -13.21
N GLY A 624 -15.76 -8.45 -12.52
CA GLY A 624 -16.60 -7.28 -12.31
C GLY A 624 -17.04 -7.11 -10.86
N ALA A 625 -17.21 -5.86 -10.44
CA ALA A 625 -17.82 -5.48 -9.17
C ALA A 625 -18.85 -4.38 -9.39
N TYR A 626 -20.09 -4.60 -8.93
CA TYR A 626 -21.21 -3.67 -9.09
C TYR A 626 -21.81 -3.41 -7.72
N SER A 627 -21.61 -2.21 -7.18
CA SER A 627 -22.11 -1.84 -5.86
C SER A 627 -23.18 -0.76 -5.92
N VAL A 628 -24.12 -0.84 -4.99
CA VAL A 628 -25.09 0.21 -4.70
C VAL A 628 -25.26 0.34 -3.19
N GLY A 629 -25.23 1.57 -2.70
CA GLY A 629 -25.30 1.86 -1.29
C GLY A 629 -26.19 3.07 -0.97
N TYR A 630 -26.56 3.12 0.28
CA TYR A 630 -27.31 4.23 0.88
C TYR A 630 -26.68 4.61 2.21
N LEU A 631 -26.63 5.93 2.45
CA LEU A 631 -26.13 6.50 3.70
C LEU A 631 -27.07 7.59 4.19
N ARG A 632 -27.32 7.62 5.49
CA ARG A 632 -28.05 8.69 6.18
C ARG A 632 -27.19 9.36 7.23
N GLU A 633 -27.03 10.65 7.14
CA GLU A 633 -26.39 11.48 8.17
C GLU A 633 -27.28 11.55 9.41
N VAL A 634 -26.82 10.97 10.51
CA VAL A 634 -27.49 11.05 11.81
C VAL A 634 -27.03 12.29 12.59
N VAL A 635 -25.78 12.72 12.37
CA VAL A 635 -25.25 14.01 12.80
C VAL A 635 -24.72 14.72 11.53
N LYS A 636 -25.13 15.97 11.33
CA LYS A 636 -24.73 16.79 10.19
C LYS A 636 -24.51 18.24 10.60
N ASP A 637 -23.50 18.90 9.99
CA ASP A 637 -23.21 20.33 10.17
C ASP A 637 -22.85 20.75 11.64
N LYS A 638 -22.28 19.83 12.43
CA LYS A 638 -21.84 20.08 13.81
C LYS A 638 -20.32 19.91 14.01
N GLY A 639 -19.54 20.19 12.96
CA GLY A 639 -18.10 20.02 12.95
C GLY A 639 -17.68 18.64 12.44
N ILE A 640 -18.36 17.58 12.90
CA ILE A 640 -18.20 16.20 12.41
C ILE A 640 -19.55 15.69 11.95
N ASP A 641 -19.61 15.17 10.72
CA ASP A 641 -20.76 14.48 10.19
C ASP A 641 -20.63 12.98 10.49
N VAL A 642 -21.70 12.39 11.02
CA VAL A 642 -21.80 10.96 11.31
C VAL A 642 -22.91 10.37 10.44
N GLY A 643 -22.54 9.47 9.52
CA GLY A 643 -23.47 8.77 8.65
C GLY A 643 -23.57 7.30 9.00
N VAL A 644 -24.75 6.73 8.89
CA VAL A 644 -25.02 5.28 8.98
C VAL A 644 -25.48 4.80 7.62
N GLY A 645 -24.85 3.76 7.11
CA GLY A 645 -25.11 3.27 5.74
C GLY A 645 -24.98 1.78 5.57
N GLY A 646 -25.39 1.35 4.39
CA GLY A 646 -25.22 -0.02 3.91
C GLY A 646 -24.98 -0.03 2.42
N MET A 647 -24.32 -1.09 1.95
CA MET A 647 -24.00 -1.31 0.55
C MET A 647 -24.17 -2.80 0.20
N ALA A 648 -24.70 -3.07 -0.97
CA ALA A 648 -24.68 -4.39 -1.59
C ALA A 648 -23.72 -4.37 -2.77
N THR A 649 -22.94 -5.44 -2.94
CA THR A 649 -22.01 -5.62 -4.05
C THR A 649 -22.27 -6.94 -4.74
N PHE A 650 -22.41 -6.92 -6.07
CA PHE A 650 -22.49 -8.09 -6.93
C PHE A 650 -21.20 -8.23 -7.71
N ASN A 651 -20.52 -9.34 -7.51
CA ASN A 651 -19.26 -9.63 -8.18
C ASN A 651 -19.48 -10.70 -9.27
N THR A 652 -18.77 -10.59 -10.39
CA THR A 652 -18.85 -11.54 -11.51
C THR A 652 -17.48 -11.97 -11.98
N ASN A 653 -17.36 -13.25 -12.33
CA ASN A 653 -16.19 -13.84 -12.97
C ASN A 653 -16.57 -14.79 -14.09
N PRO A 654 -15.67 -15.07 -15.05
CA PRO A 654 -15.96 -16.04 -16.11
C PRO A 654 -16.09 -17.46 -15.55
N SER A 655 -16.81 -18.31 -16.29
CA SER A 655 -17.04 -19.71 -15.91
C SER A 655 -15.76 -20.52 -15.80
N SER A 656 -14.71 -20.14 -16.53
CA SER A 656 -13.40 -20.79 -16.51
C SER A 656 -12.68 -20.76 -15.15
N ILE A 657 -13.06 -19.83 -14.27
CA ILE A 657 -12.50 -19.73 -12.90
C ILE A 657 -13.57 -19.90 -11.82
N SER A 658 -14.76 -20.37 -12.20
CA SER A 658 -15.87 -20.53 -11.25
C SER A 658 -15.61 -21.56 -10.15
N SER A 659 -14.75 -22.56 -10.40
CA SER A 659 -14.33 -23.55 -9.40
C SER A 659 -13.55 -22.94 -8.25
N PHE A 660 -12.73 -21.91 -8.52
CA PHE A 660 -11.95 -21.21 -7.49
C PHE A 660 -12.81 -20.32 -6.59
N TYR A 661 -13.89 -19.76 -7.12
CA TYR A 661 -14.75 -18.81 -6.41
C TYR A 661 -16.07 -19.40 -5.90
N GLY A 662 -16.37 -20.65 -6.26
CA GLY A 662 -17.62 -21.32 -5.90
C GLY A 662 -18.82 -20.86 -6.72
N GLY A 663 -18.59 -20.29 -7.92
CA GLY A 663 -19.63 -19.81 -8.83
C GLY A 663 -19.13 -18.71 -9.76
N THR A 664 -20.03 -18.19 -10.59
CA THR A 664 -19.75 -17.09 -11.54
C THR A 664 -20.26 -15.73 -11.05
N THR A 665 -21.10 -15.73 -10.00
CA THR A 665 -21.72 -14.52 -9.43
C THR A 665 -21.76 -14.64 -7.91
N HIS A 666 -21.37 -13.56 -7.23
CA HIS A 666 -21.26 -13.51 -5.79
C HIS A 666 -21.92 -12.24 -5.27
N ALA A 667 -22.72 -12.36 -4.21
CA ALA A 667 -23.41 -11.23 -3.59
C ALA A 667 -22.82 -10.96 -2.20
N GLY A 668 -22.23 -9.80 -2.04
CA GLY A 668 -21.72 -9.28 -0.78
C GLY A 668 -22.57 -8.16 -0.24
N TRP A 669 -22.38 -7.83 1.02
CA TRP A 669 -23.05 -6.70 1.66
C TRP A 669 -22.19 -6.13 2.78
N GLN A 670 -22.43 -4.85 3.11
CA GLN A 670 -21.74 -4.14 4.15
C GLN A 670 -22.71 -3.25 4.92
N PHE A 671 -22.46 -3.10 6.23
CA PHE A 671 -23.03 -2.05 7.06
C PHE A 671 -21.90 -1.23 7.65
N PHE A 672 -22.07 0.10 7.70
CA PHE A 672 -21.01 0.97 8.17
C PHE A 672 -21.53 2.24 8.85
N ILE A 673 -20.65 2.79 9.69
CA ILE A 673 -20.73 4.14 10.23
C ILE A 673 -19.59 4.92 9.59
N ARG A 674 -19.90 6.04 8.91
CA ARG A 674 -18.91 6.96 8.36
C ARG A 674 -18.75 8.17 9.24
N LEU A 675 -17.50 8.54 9.53
CA LEU A 675 -17.10 9.76 10.24
C LEU A 675 -16.31 10.64 9.27
N ARG A 676 -16.68 11.90 9.12
CA ARG A 676 -15.90 12.89 8.36
C ARG A 676 -16.14 14.31 8.92
N PRO A 677 -15.22 15.28 8.70
CA PRO A 677 -15.54 16.68 8.96
C PRO A 677 -16.78 17.14 8.20
N SER A 678 -17.51 18.07 8.76
CA SER A 678 -18.67 18.67 8.07
C SER A 678 -18.25 19.43 6.83
N ARG A 679 -19.20 19.60 5.90
CA ARG A 679 -18.99 20.39 4.68
C ARG A 679 -18.66 21.83 5.04
N MET A 680 -17.63 22.37 4.43
CA MET A 680 -17.28 23.80 4.53
C MET A 680 -18.34 24.62 3.80
N LYS A 681 -18.78 25.71 4.44
CA LYS A 681 -19.84 26.61 3.94
C LYS A 681 -19.26 27.86 3.36
#